data_ae4fd6eec7c6ed33a0b422004ea39341
#
_entry.id   ae4fd6eec7c6ed33a0b422004ea39341
#
_cell.length_a   1.000
_cell.length_b   1.000
_cell.length_c   1.000
_cell.angle_alpha   90.00
_cell.angle_beta   90.00
_cell.angle_gamma   90.00
#
_symmetry.space_group_name_H-M   'P 1'
#
loop_
_entity.id
_entity.type
_entity.pdbx_description
1 polymer ?
#
loop_
_entity_poly.entity_id
_entity_poly.type
_entity_poly.pdbx_seq_one_letter_code
_entity_poly.pdbx_strand_id
1 'polypeptide(L)'
;MRSKSVNRTLRWFAFIGVGLAVLCAGPAASATTSADAPLGAADSVVIFSIPTLAWSEINPEKTPNLYALLRSSVVADLSVRAVTRDTSATDGYTTLNAGTRAEGAPEGMLAYLAPEGVLAQEFAVRTGTLPRAGNVFNVGLVPILNLNKTLLYGAEVGALGTALRAAGVSRAVIANADHKDALGQIMFRREASLGLMDNTGISGAGEVGPGLLEPDDRFPFGVRYNNEVVAESVQRFLKPHSVVLVEASDLVRAVDAVPLATATQQVAIRAQAIAHTDELLGRLLDQVNPSKTAVIAVAPNAVDDGSSLTVVGVRAPAVQAGLLSSGTTRRAGFVQTVDIAPAVASLLGVAVPSSMEGTLMERKGSGGTFAQRIEMLISANEAALFRDSIVGPASTLFVFAQLLLWVLAIITISRSSTRLRRGVEIASLGVLAYLPVTYLAGIFPFERWGMAAFWLFVVCGSALMASGIYVLTRRYLVDPLLATLGSILLLLSVDIVIGGPLQFNTVFGYTPTVAGRFNGMGNPAFAMFAASAIMAAALISYRVGGRRGTWLGIALLGWVVLLDGAPFWGADVGGALAMIPSAGVTAWMLLGLKVRARTAALWGSISVLVVLALGALDLTRPPAERTHLGRLLADIGANGFEAFNTVV
;
A
#
# COMPACT_ATOMS: atom_id res chain seq x y z
N MET A 1 -24.18 -45.56 17.72
CA MET A 1 -24.65 -44.18 17.91
C MET A 1 -23.62 -43.08 17.57
N ARG A 2 -22.30 -43.37 17.42
CA ARG A 2 -21.25 -42.36 17.12
C ARG A 2 -21.24 -41.82 15.67
N SER A 3 -21.67 -42.59 14.67
CA SER A 3 -21.58 -42.22 13.22
C SER A 3 -22.60 -41.15 12.78
N LYS A 4 -23.80 -41.08 13.38
CA LYS A 4 -24.83 -40.11 13.00
C LYS A 4 -24.57 -38.68 13.50
N SER A 5 -23.73 -38.49 14.53
CA SER A 5 -23.42 -37.16 15.08
C SER A 5 -22.31 -36.44 14.31
N VAL A 6 -21.32 -37.17 13.77
CA VAL A 6 -20.23 -36.64 12.95
C VAL A 6 -20.77 -36.05 11.65
N ASN A 7 -21.73 -36.73 11.01
CA ASN A 7 -22.39 -36.26 9.80
C ASN A 7 -23.23 -34.98 10.02
N ARG A 8 -23.70 -34.73 11.23
CA ARG A 8 -24.49 -33.52 11.55
C ARG A 8 -23.57 -32.31 11.75
N THR A 9 -22.43 -32.49 12.39
CA THR A 9 -21.43 -31.41 12.60
C THR A 9 -20.78 -31.02 11.27
N LEU A 10 -20.42 -31.98 10.43
CA LEU A 10 -19.93 -31.74 9.04
C LEU A 10 -20.97 -31.03 8.16
N ARG A 11 -22.26 -31.33 8.31
CA ARG A 11 -23.34 -30.63 7.60
C ARG A 11 -23.48 -29.16 8.06
N TRP A 12 -23.20 -28.84 9.31
CA TRP A 12 -23.21 -27.47 9.81
C TRP A 12 -22.02 -26.65 9.28
N PHE A 13 -20.83 -27.24 9.18
CA PHE A 13 -19.70 -26.59 8.51
C PHE A 13 -20.00 -26.31 7.02
N ALA A 14 -20.69 -27.22 6.34
CA ALA A 14 -21.15 -27.01 4.97
C ALA A 14 -22.22 -25.88 4.88
N PHE A 15 -23.15 -25.79 5.84
CA PHE A 15 -24.17 -24.73 5.86
C PHE A 15 -23.59 -23.35 6.19
N ILE A 16 -22.63 -23.25 7.12
CA ILE A 16 -21.91 -22.00 7.42
C ILE A 16 -21.06 -21.60 6.22
N GLY A 17 -20.40 -22.56 5.54
CA GLY A 17 -19.63 -22.33 4.32
C GLY A 17 -20.46 -21.82 3.16
N VAL A 18 -21.65 -22.36 2.95
CA VAL A 18 -22.59 -21.91 1.91
C VAL A 18 -23.19 -20.53 2.28
N GLY A 19 -23.50 -20.29 3.55
CA GLY A 19 -23.99 -18.98 4.02
C GLY A 19 -22.94 -17.88 3.87
N LEU A 20 -21.67 -18.15 4.19
CA LEU A 20 -20.56 -17.23 4.00
C LEU A 20 -20.20 -17.03 2.52
N ALA A 21 -20.26 -18.08 1.70
CA ALA A 21 -20.06 -17.96 0.26
C ALA A 21 -21.14 -17.11 -0.42
N VAL A 22 -22.39 -17.18 0.05
CA VAL A 22 -23.49 -16.33 -0.42
C VAL A 22 -23.35 -14.88 0.06
N LEU A 23 -22.84 -14.65 1.26
CA LEU A 23 -22.55 -13.30 1.80
C LEU A 23 -21.31 -12.66 1.17
N CYS A 24 -20.31 -13.46 0.81
CA CYS A 24 -19.11 -12.99 0.10
C CYS A 24 -19.34 -12.84 -1.42
N ALA A 25 -20.41 -13.40 -1.97
CA ALA A 25 -20.89 -13.08 -3.31
C ALA A 25 -21.62 -11.71 -3.25
N GLY A 26 -20.87 -10.64 -2.98
CA GLY A 26 -21.27 -9.31 -3.38
C GLY A 26 -21.62 -9.35 -4.88
N PRO A 27 -22.44 -8.40 -5.40
CA PRO A 27 -22.83 -8.43 -6.78
C PRO A 27 -21.57 -8.56 -7.63
N ALA A 28 -21.38 -9.74 -8.24
CA ALA A 28 -20.41 -9.90 -9.29
C ALA A 28 -20.84 -8.89 -10.35
N ALA A 29 -20.22 -7.71 -10.31
CA ALA A 29 -20.30 -6.81 -11.42
C ALA A 29 -19.90 -7.65 -12.62
N SER A 30 -20.84 -7.80 -13.56
CA SER A 30 -20.57 -8.44 -14.84
C SER A 30 -19.48 -7.60 -15.50
N ALA A 31 -18.23 -7.90 -15.16
CA ALA A 31 -17.08 -7.33 -15.79
C ALA A 31 -17.09 -7.85 -17.23
N THR A 32 -17.56 -7.03 -18.14
CA THR A 32 -17.03 -7.10 -19.50
C THR A 32 -15.52 -6.96 -19.34
N THR A 33 -14.83 -8.06 -19.45
CA THR A 33 -13.36 -8.13 -19.37
C THR A 33 -12.77 -7.38 -20.56
N SER A 34 -12.62 -6.07 -20.42
CA SER A 34 -11.61 -5.38 -21.20
C SER A 34 -10.27 -5.82 -20.63
N ALA A 35 -9.46 -6.47 -21.45
CA ALA A 35 -8.23 -7.12 -21.05
C ALA A 35 -7.31 -6.15 -20.27
N ASP A 36 -6.67 -6.68 -19.22
CA ASP A 36 -5.54 -6.03 -18.56
C ASP A 36 -4.49 -5.69 -19.61
N ALA A 37 -3.92 -4.48 -19.56
CA ALA A 37 -3.00 -4.01 -20.56
C ALA A 37 -1.87 -3.18 -19.94
N PRO A 38 -0.62 -3.36 -20.38
CA PRO A 38 0.49 -2.49 -20.01
C PRO A 38 0.23 -1.05 -20.47
N LEU A 39 0.91 -0.09 -19.85
CA LEU A 39 0.79 1.34 -20.22
C LEU A 39 1.32 1.68 -21.62
N GLY A 40 1.97 0.73 -22.31
CA GLY A 40 2.52 0.92 -23.64
C GLY A 40 3.80 1.77 -23.65
N ALA A 41 4.10 2.39 -24.79
CA ALA A 41 5.26 3.24 -24.97
C ALA A 41 4.84 4.67 -25.36
N ALA A 42 5.69 5.65 -25.05
CA ALA A 42 5.51 7.05 -25.39
C ALA A 42 6.83 7.65 -25.90
N ASP A 43 6.73 8.64 -26.79
CA ASP A 43 7.92 9.38 -27.27
C ASP A 43 8.48 10.30 -26.17
N SER A 44 7.62 10.79 -25.28
CA SER A 44 7.98 11.65 -24.15
C SER A 44 7.00 11.48 -22.98
N VAL A 45 7.41 11.93 -21.79
CA VAL A 45 6.59 11.87 -20.57
C VAL A 45 6.54 13.25 -19.91
N VAL A 46 5.34 13.70 -19.55
CA VAL A 46 5.13 14.83 -18.64
C VAL A 46 4.66 14.29 -17.29
N ILE A 47 5.40 14.57 -16.25
CA ILE A 47 4.98 14.32 -14.85
C ILE A 47 4.43 15.64 -14.32
N PHE A 48 3.11 15.73 -14.20
CA PHE A 48 2.45 16.87 -13.58
C PHE A 48 2.23 16.54 -12.11
N SER A 49 3.13 17.05 -11.28
CA SER A 49 3.08 16.86 -9.83
C SER A 49 2.13 17.86 -9.18
N ILE A 50 1.16 17.35 -8.42
CA ILE A 50 0.13 18.13 -7.75
C ILE A 50 0.18 17.76 -6.25
N PRO A 51 1.16 18.28 -5.50
CA PRO A 51 1.35 17.93 -4.10
C PRO A 51 0.07 18.05 -3.29
N THR A 52 -0.19 17.06 -2.44
CA THR A 52 -1.32 17.04 -1.50
C THR A 52 -2.74 16.96 -2.11
N LEU A 53 -2.90 16.77 -3.42
CA LEU A 53 -4.22 16.67 -4.04
C LEU A 53 -4.96 15.41 -3.60
N ALA A 54 -6.25 15.56 -3.25
CA ALA A 54 -7.16 14.49 -2.91
C ALA A 54 -8.25 14.29 -3.99
N TRP A 55 -8.77 13.06 -4.13
CA TRP A 55 -9.85 12.75 -5.07
C TRP A 55 -11.12 13.56 -4.84
N SER A 56 -11.45 13.92 -3.60
CA SER A 56 -12.60 14.74 -3.25
C SER A 56 -12.56 16.19 -3.78
N GLU A 57 -11.39 16.66 -4.22
CA GLU A 57 -11.18 17.99 -4.75
C GLU A 57 -11.38 18.08 -6.27
N ILE A 58 -11.55 16.91 -6.93
CA ILE A 58 -11.66 16.80 -8.38
C ILE A 58 -13.12 16.77 -8.80
N ASN A 59 -13.57 17.82 -9.47
CA ASN A 59 -14.92 17.87 -9.99
C ASN A 59 -15.00 18.70 -11.29
N PRO A 60 -16.03 18.49 -12.13
CA PRO A 60 -16.11 19.12 -13.46
C PRO A 60 -16.27 20.64 -13.43
N GLU A 61 -16.72 21.24 -12.33
CA GLU A 61 -16.99 22.69 -12.23
C GLU A 61 -15.76 23.47 -11.76
N LYS A 62 -15.02 22.92 -10.78
CA LYS A 62 -13.87 23.62 -10.15
C LYS A 62 -12.54 23.25 -10.76
N THR A 63 -12.42 22.04 -11.30
CA THR A 63 -11.18 21.50 -11.88
C THR A 63 -11.45 20.84 -13.24
N PRO A 64 -12.00 21.57 -14.23
CA PRO A 64 -12.45 20.99 -15.49
C PRO A 64 -11.33 20.31 -16.29
N ASN A 65 -10.12 20.88 -16.31
CA ASN A 65 -8.99 20.34 -17.04
C ASN A 65 -8.44 19.06 -16.41
N LEU A 66 -8.30 19.06 -15.08
CA LEU A 66 -7.89 17.88 -14.31
C LEU A 66 -8.92 16.77 -14.39
N TYR A 67 -10.22 17.12 -14.28
CA TYR A 67 -11.32 16.18 -14.46
C TYR A 67 -11.29 15.55 -15.86
N ALA A 68 -11.08 16.33 -16.92
CA ALA A 68 -11.00 15.86 -18.30
C ALA A 68 -9.79 14.95 -18.51
N LEU A 69 -8.60 15.32 -17.99
CA LEU A 69 -7.39 14.51 -18.04
C LEU A 69 -7.64 13.14 -17.36
N LEU A 70 -8.09 13.14 -16.11
CA LEU A 70 -8.26 11.92 -15.33
C LEU A 70 -9.39 11.04 -15.85
N ARG A 71 -10.43 11.63 -16.46
CA ARG A 71 -11.50 10.87 -17.12
C ARG A 71 -10.96 10.02 -18.28
N SER A 72 -9.96 10.51 -18.99
CA SER A 72 -9.29 9.80 -20.09
C SER A 72 -8.09 8.96 -19.66
N SER A 73 -7.77 8.93 -18.36
CA SER A 73 -6.61 8.24 -17.79
C SER A 73 -6.98 6.89 -17.16
N VAL A 74 -5.98 6.06 -16.92
CA VAL A 74 -6.04 5.00 -15.92
C VAL A 74 -5.70 5.63 -14.57
N VAL A 75 -6.50 5.35 -13.53
CA VAL A 75 -6.47 6.07 -12.26
C VAL A 75 -6.39 5.15 -11.06
N ALA A 76 -5.78 5.59 -9.98
CA ALA A 76 -5.70 4.88 -8.71
C ALA A 76 -5.52 5.84 -7.53
N ASP A 77 -5.78 5.33 -6.33
CA ASP A 77 -5.24 5.84 -5.09
C ASP A 77 -3.74 5.58 -5.04
N LEU A 78 -2.98 6.62 -4.73
CA LEU A 78 -1.55 6.53 -4.51
C LEU A 78 -1.25 6.41 -3.01
N SER A 79 -0.61 5.32 -2.62
CA SER A 79 -0.02 5.21 -1.30
C SER A 79 1.32 5.93 -1.29
N VAL A 80 1.39 7.04 -0.56
CA VAL A 80 2.57 7.93 -0.54
C VAL A 80 3.59 7.57 0.53
N ARG A 81 3.39 6.48 1.27
CA ARG A 81 4.31 6.10 2.34
C ARG A 81 5.75 5.94 1.85
N ALA A 82 6.63 6.75 2.37
CA ALA A 82 8.09 6.65 2.27
C ALA A 82 8.64 5.71 3.37
N VAL A 83 9.74 6.04 4.00
CA VAL A 83 10.33 5.28 5.12
C VAL A 83 9.45 5.35 6.36
N THR A 84 9.11 6.56 6.77
CA THR A 84 8.19 6.80 7.89
C THR A 84 6.73 6.90 7.40
N ARG A 85 5.79 7.02 8.32
CA ARG A 85 4.38 7.26 7.98
C ARG A 85 4.19 8.68 7.48
N ASP A 86 4.83 9.62 8.16
CA ASP A 86 4.83 11.03 7.81
C ASP A 86 5.74 11.23 6.60
N THR A 87 5.16 11.48 5.45
CA THR A 87 5.89 11.63 4.19
C THR A 87 5.89 13.10 3.78
N SER A 88 7.02 13.76 3.94
CA SER A 88 7.25 15.10 3.44
C SER A 88 7.32 15.13 1.90
N ALA A 89 7.27 16.32 1.31
CA ALA A 89 7.46 16.44 -0.14
C ALA A 89 8.86 15.98 -0.57
N THR A 90 9.91 16.24 0.22
CA THR A 90 11.26 15.75 -0.06
C THR A 90 11.33 14.23 -0.03
N ASP A 91 10.66 13.56 0.93
CA ASP A 91 10.57 12.09 0.98
C ASP A 91 9.81 11.54 -0.22
N GLY A 92 8.67 12.16 -0.56
CA GLY A 92 7.84 11.77 -1.68
C GLY A 92 8.59 11.80 -3.01
N TYR A 93 9.28 12.89 -3.32
CA TYR A 93 10.07 13.01 -4.55
C TYR A 93 11.32 12.12 -4.56
N THR A 94 11.98 11.94 -3.40
CA THR A 94 13.12 11.03 -3.30
C THR A 94 12.70 9.58 -3.51
N THR A 95 11.59 9.16 -2.89
CA THR A 95 10.97 7.83 -3.07
C THR A 95 10.52 7.61 -4.52
N LEU A 96 9.87 8.60 -5.13
CA LEU A 96 9.44 8.56 -6.53
C LEU A 96 10.62 8.29 -7.46
N ASN A 97 11.74 8.98 -7.26
CA ASN A 97 12.93 8.85 -8.10
C ASN A 97 13.69 7.54 -7.82
N ALA A 98 13.86 7.18 -6.55
CA ALA A 98 14.57 5.95 -6.18
C ALA A 98 13.82 4.68 -6.63
N GLY A 99 12.49 4.75 -6.83
CA GLY A 99 11.66 3.56 -7.06
C GLY A 99 11.68 2.57 -5.89
N THR A 100 12.14 3.03 -4.74
CA THR A 100 12.27 2.32 -3.47
C THR A 100 12.00 3.32 -2.36
N ARG A 101 11.54 2.88 -1.19
CA ARG A 101 11.27 3.79 -0.06
C ARG A 101 12.54 4.49 0.36
N ALA A 102 12.52 5.80 0.26
CA ALA A 102 13.64 6.67 0.59
C ALA A 102 13.19 7.84 1.44
N GLU A 103 14.12 8.42 2.17
CA GLU A 103 13.91 9.60 2.99
C GLU A 103 14.65 10.79 2.36
N GLY A 104 13.96 11.92 2.25
CA GLY A 104 14.55 13.19 1.85
C GLY A 104 15.19 13.91 3.04
N ALA A 105 16.02 14.91 2.76
CA ALA A 105 16.55 15.79 3.77
C ALA A 105 16.02 17.22 3.57
N PRO A 106 15.99 18.06 4.60
CA PRO A 106 15.56 19.47 4.46
C PRO A 106 16.37 20.22 3.39
N GLU A 107 17.63 19.91 3.20
CA GLU A 107 18.48 20.48 2.15
C GLU A 107 18.01 20.10 0.73
N GLY A 108 17.16 19.09 0.59
CA GLY A 108 16.51 18.71 -0.67
C GLY A 108 15.59 19.79 -1.25
N MET A 109 15.18 20.77 -0.45
CA MET A 109 14.43 21.94 -0.91
C MET A 109 15.32 22.92 -1.72
N LEU A 110 16.65 22.79 -1.61
CA LEU A 110 17.62 23.75 -2.13
C LEU A 110 18.13 23.30 -3.51
N ALA A 111 17.43 23.71 -4.55
CA ALA A 111 17.86 23.50 -5.93
C ALA A 111 18.12 24.85 -6.62
N TYR A 112 19.11 24.85 -7.51
CA TYR A 112 19.59 26.04 -8.20
C TYR A 112 19.79 25.78 -9.69
N LEU A 113 19.72 26.87 -10.49
CA LEU A 113 20.02 26.82 -11.93
C LEU A 113 21.49 27.25 -12.14
N ALA A 114 22.27 26.44 -12.82
CA ALA A 114 23.65 26.79 -13.16
C ALA A 114 23.73 27.77 -14.34
N PRO A 115 24.71 28.70 -14.35
CA PRO A 115 25.73 28.91 -13.34
C PRO A 115 25.27 29.91 -12.25
N GLU A 116 25.03 29.40 -11.03
CA GLU A 116 24.81 30.28 -9.88
C GLU A 116 26.15 30.47 -9.11
N GLY A 117 27.11 31.05 -9.76
CA GLY A 117 28.35 31.58 -9.18
C GLY A 117 29.06 30.63 -8.20
N VAL A 118 29.17 31.09 -6.94
CA VAL A 118 29.86 30.37 -5.87
C VAL A 118 29.16 29.05 -5.51
N LEU A 119 27.84 28.96 -5.60
CA LEU A 119 27.10 27.75 -5.21
C LEU A 119 27.39 26.56 -6.13
N ALA A 120 27.52 26.77 -7.44
CA ALA A 120 27.88 25.70 -8.38
C ALA A 120 29.29 25.17 -8.12
N GLN A 121 30.21 26.03 -7.74
CA GLN A 121 31.59 25.61 -7.37
C GLN A 121 31.60 24.88 -6.03
N GLU A 122 30.90 25.39 -5.03
CA GLU A 122 30.78 24.72 -3.74
C GLU A 122 30.13 23.32 -3.89
N PHE A 123 29.10 23.20 -4.73
CA PHE A 123 28.50 21.92 -5.08
C PHE A 123 29.55 20.99 -5.71
N ALA A 124 30.37 21.49 -6.64
CA ALA A 124 31.42 20.70 -7.29
C ALA A 124 32.49 20.22 -6.30
N VAL A 125 32.86 21.05 -5.32
CA VAL A 125 33.79 20.65 -4.26
C VAL A 125 33.22 19.52 -3.41
N ARG A 126 31.92 19.56 -3.11
CA ARG A 126 31.24 18.56 -2.27
C ARG A 126 30.94 17.25 -3.00
N THR A 127 30.65 17.30 -4.30
CA THR A 127 30.12 16.15 -5.07
C THR A 127 31.08 15.64 -6.15
N GLY A 128 32.14 16.40 -6.46
CA GLY A 128 33.01 16.12 -7.60
C GLY A 128 32.39 16.44 -8.98
N THR A 129 31.18 17.03 -9.03
CA THR A 129 30.44 17.29 -10.27
C THR A 129 30.20 18.79 -10.45
N LEU A 130 30.73 19.38 -11.52
CA LEU A 130 30.43 20.77 -11.88
C LEU A 130 29.17 20.85 -12.74
N PRO A 131 28.08 21.51 -12.27
CA PRO A 131 26.89 21.70 -13.09
C PRO A 131 27.17 22.55 -14.33
N ARG A 132 26.65 22.14 -15.48
CA ARG A 132 26.75 22.91 -16.74
C ARG A 132 25.69 24.00 -16.77
N ALA A 133 25.93 25.06 -17.53
CA ALA A 133 24.94 26.11 -17.75
C ALA A 133 23.59 25.52 -18.21
N GLY A 134 22.50 25.95 -17.59
CA GLY A 134 21.14 25.45 -17.80
C GLY A 134 20.79 24.16 -17.06
N ASN A 135 21.73 23.57 -16.28
CA ASN A 135 21.38 22.44 -15.41
C ASN A 135 20.77 22.94 -14.09
N VAL A 136 19.75 22.22 -13.66
CA VAL A 136 19.24 22.29 -12.28
C VAL A 136 20.04 21.30 -11.43
N PHE A 137 20.60 21.77 -10.32
CA PHE A 137 21.33 20.94 -9.37
C PHE A 137 20.78 21.12 -7.96
N ASN A 138 20.81 20.05 -7.16
CA ASN A 138 20.27 20.02 -5.79
C ASN A 138 21.39 19.79 -4.79
N VAL A 139 21.57 20.74 -3.86
CA VAL A 139 22.64 20.69 -2.85
C VAL A 139 22.39 19.67 -1.73
N GLY A 140 21.17 19.13 -1.65
CA GLY A 140 20.77 18.08 -0.71
C GLY A 140 21.28 16.68 -1.05
N LEU A 141 21.94 16.46 -2.20
CA LEU A 141 22.41 15.13 -2.60
C LEU A 141 23.17 14.40 -1.49
N VAL A 142 24.20 15.01 -0.92
CA VAL A 142 25.09 14.33 0.06
C VAL A 142 24.35 14.04 1.38
N PRO A 143 23.61 14.97 2.00
CA PRO A 143 22.75 14.68 3.14
C PRO A 143 21.78 13.52 2.88
N ILE A 144 21.06 13.53 1.74
CA ILE A 144 20.09 12.49 1.38
C ILE A 144 20.77 11.13 1.18
N LEU A 145 21.93 11.08 0.51
CA LEU A 145 22.71 9.84 0.37
C LEU A 145 23.13 9.27 1.72
N ASN A 146 23.61 10.12 2.63
CA ASN A 146 24.07 9.67 3.95
C ASN A 146 22.90 9.17 4.81
N LEU A 147 21.75 9.83 4.74
CA LEU A 147 20.55 9.40 5.44
C LEU A 147 20.10 8.00 4.95
N ASN A 148 19.98 7.81 3.65
CA ASN A 148 19.50 6.55 3.08
C ASN A 148 20.46 5.37 3.22
N LYS A 149 21.78 5.60 3.38
CA LYS A 149 22.75 4.53 3.67
C LYS A 149 22.49 3.79 4.98
N THR A 150 21.83 4.42 5.94
CA THR A 150 21.54 3.84 7.25
C THR A 150 20.18 3.15 7.32
N LEU A 151 19.37 3.27 6.27
CA LEU A 151 18.02 2.71 6.20
C LEU A 151 18.02 1.31 5.61
N LEU A 152 17.07 0.48 6.06
CA LEU A 152 16.94 -0.92 5.66
C LEU A 152 16.50 -1.14 4.21
N TYR A 153 16.05 -0.09 3.53
CA TYR A 153 15.45 -0.23 2.19
C TYR A 153 16.48 -0.23 1.05
N GLY A 154 17.74 0.06 1.31
CA GLY A 154 18.80 0.05 0.28
C GLY A 154 18.54 1.00 -0.90
N ALA A 155 17.88 2.15 -0.66
CA ALA A 155 17.45 3.05 -1.72
C ALA A 155 18.64 3.66 -2.46
N GLU A 156 18.66 3.49 -3.79
CA GLU A 156 19.59 4.17 -4.70
C GLU A 156 19.03 5.55 -5.05
N VAL A 157 19.50 6.57 -4.33
CA VAL A 157 19.04 7.96 -4.54
C VAL A 157 19.38 8.40 -5.96
N GLY A 158 18.37 8.83 -6.72
CA GLY A 158 18.56 9.27 -8.10
C GLY A 158 18.57 8.14 -9.14
N ALA A 159 18.09 6.95 -8.81
CA ALA A 159 18.09 5.79 -9.71
C ALA A 159 17.38 6.06 -11.05
N LEU A 160 16.16 6.65 -11.03
CA LEU A 160 15.45 7.02 -12.25
C LEU A 160 16.25 8.04 -13.07
N GLY A 161 16.67 9.14 -12.43
CA GLY A 161 17.44 10.18 -13.11
C GLY A 161 18.72 9.64 -13.74
N THR A 162 19.41 8.71 -13.07
CA THR A 162 20.62 8.05 -13.56
C THR A 162 20.33 7.14 -14.76
N ALA A 163 19.26 6.31 -14.68
CA ALA A 163 18.87 5.43 -15.78
C ALA A 163 18.45 6.22 -17.02
N LEU A 164 17.65 7.27 -16.85
CA LEU A 164 17.25 8.17 -17.94
C LEU A 164 18.45 8.85 -18.59
N ARG A 165 19.41 9.34 -17.79
CA ARG A 165 20.66 9.91 -18.31
C ARG A 165 21.47 8.89 -19.11
N ALA A 166 21.62 7.69 -18.59
CA ALA A 166 22.38 6.62 -19.25
C ALA A 166 21.75 6.22 -20.59
N ALA A 167 20.42 6.26 -20.69
CA ALA A 167 19.67 5.99 -21.90
C ALA A 167 19.59 7.20 -22.87
N GLY A 168 20.23 8.33 -22.56
CA GLY A 168 20.20 9.53 -23.39
C GLY A 168 18.85 10.28 -23.37
N VAL A 169 17.97 10.00 -22.41
CA VAL A 169 16.69 10.70 -22.25
C VAL A 169 16.94 12.09 -21.66
N SER A 170 16.43 13.12 -22.33
CA SER A 170 16.47 14.50 -21.82
C SER A 170 15.55 14.65 -20.61
N ARG A 171 16.06 15.25 -19.54
CA ARG A 171 15.31 15.50 -18.29
C ARG A 171 15.17 16.99 -18.05
N ALA A 172 13.99 17.43 -17.62
CA ALA A 172 13.78 18.81 -17.21
C ALA A 172 12.85 18.91 -16.00
N VAL A 173 13.11 19.87 -15.13
CA VAL A 173 12.29 20.18 -13.96
C VAL A 173 11.87 21.65 -13.99
N ILE A 174 10.58 21.91 -13.77
CA ILE A 174 9.99 23.23 -13.68
C ILE A 174 9.24 23.29 -12.35
N ALA A 175 9.83 23.97 -11.36
CA ALA A 175 9.30 23.99 -9.99
C ALA A 175 9.84 25.19 -9.20
N ASN A 176 8.95 25.95 -8.59
CA ASN A 176 9.32 27.00 -7.66
C ASN A 176 8.15 27.36 -6.73
N ALA A 177 8.18 26.89 -5.50
CA ALA A 177 7.24 27.31 -4.47
C ALA A 177 7.86 28.27 -3.44
N ASP A 178 8.96 28.92 -3.79
CA ASP A 178 9.62 29.89 -2.92
C ASP A 178 8.64 30.98 -2.49
N HIS A 179 8.82 31.43 -1.26
CA HIS A 179 8.05 32.54 -0.70
C HIS A 179 8.90 33.24 0.39
N LYS A 180 8.40 34.35 0.90
CA LYS A 180 9.02 35.04 2.03
C LYS A 180 8.26 34.70 3.31
N ASP A 181 8.99 34.40 4.36
CA ASP A 181 8.41 34.26 5.70
C ASP A 181 8.00 35.63 6.30
N ALA A 182 7.47 35.61 7.52
CA ALA A 182 7.04 36.83 8.23
C ALA A 182 8.20 37.81 8.52
N LEU A 183 9.45 37.36 8.46
CA LEU A 183 10.64 38.19 8.64
C LEU A 183 11.24 38.68 7.32
N GLY A 184 10.62 38.33 6.18
CA GLY A 184 11.07 38.66 4.84
C GLY A 184 12.22 37.79 4.32
N GLN A 185 12.55 36.69 5.02
CA GLN A 185 13.55 35.74 4.58
C GLN A 185 12.98 34.82 3.50
N ILE A 186 13.77 34.46 2.49
CA ILE A 186 13.36 33.56 1.43
C ILE A 186 13.35 32.13 1.97
N MET A 187 12.18 31.51 1.93
CA MET A 187 11.99 30.09 2.14
C MET A 187 12.04 29.40 0.80
N PHE A 188 13.10 28.62 0.57
CA PHE A 188 13.25 27.85 -0.66
C PHE A 188 12.37 26.59 -0.61
N ARG A 189 11.61 26.35 -1.67
CA ARG A 189 10.71 25.21 -1.84
C ARG A 189 10.80 24.71 -3.29
N ARG A 190 11.86 23.95 -3.59
CA ARG A 190 12.20 23.46 -4.93
C ARG A 190 12.47 21.95 -4.90
N GLU A 191 11.84 21.25 -3.97
CA GLU A 191 12.01 19.82 -3.72
C GLU A 191 11.63 18.91 -4.90
N ALA A 192 10.77 19.37 -5.80
CA ALA A 192 10.43 18.62 -7.02
C ALA A 192 11.65 18.28 -7.90
N SER A 193 12.76 19.04 -7.76
CA SER A 193 14.03 18.73 -8.44
C SER A 193 14.56 17.34 -8.09
N LEU A 194 14.26 16.81 -6.90
CA LEU A 194 14.64 15.47 -6.46
C LEU A 194 14.00 14.38 -7.32
N GLY A 195 12.79 14.64 -7.90
CA GLY A 195 12.05 13.66 -8.68
C GLY A 195 12.74 13.19 -9.97
N LEU A 196 13.67 13.99 -10.53
CA LEU A 196 14.47 13.63 -11.72
C LEU A 196 15.98 13.79 -11.51
N MET A 197 16.41 14.05 -10.30
CA MET A 197 17.84 14.14 -9.93
C MET A 197 18.55 12.81 -10.21
N ASP A 198 19.74 12.85 -10.77
CA ASP A 198 20.59 11.66 -10.90
C ASP A 198 21.57 11.50 -9.72
N ASN A 199 22.34 10.44 -9.72
CA ASN A 199 23.31 10.13 -8.67
C ASN A 199 24.46 11.15 -8.53
N THR A 200 24.53 12.14 -9.40
CA THR A 200 25.48 13.27 -9.33
C THR A 200 24.85 14.55 -8.78
N GLY A 201 23.56 14.52 -8.45
CA GLY A 201 22.81 15.68 -7.95
C GLY A 201 22.26 16.60 -9.02
N ILE A 202 22.33 16.20 -10.31
CA ILE A 202 21.84 16.98 -11.44
C ILE A 202 20.46 16.48 -11.87
N SER A 203 19.46 17.37 -11.86
CA SER A 203 18.09 17.05 -12.29
C SER A 203 17.86 17.23 -13.79
N GLY A 204 18.88 17.55 -14.55
CA GLY A 204 18.82 17.87 -15.97
C GLY A 204 18.72 19.37 -16.23
N ALA A 205 18.05 19.75 -17.32
CA ALA A 205 17.70 21.14 -17.60
C ALA A 205 16.50 21.60 -16.74
N GLY A 206 16.12 22.86 -16.82
CA GLY A 206 14.88 23.31 -16.17
C GLY A 206 14.86 24.77 -15.77
N GLU A 207 13.83 25.09 -15.02
CA GLU A 207 13.62 26.43 -14.44
C GLU A 207 13.17 26.24 -12.98
N VAL A 208 13.95 26.80 -12.06
CA VAL A 208 13.64 26.77 -10.61
C VAL A 208 13.80 28.16 -9.97
N GLY A 209 14.05 29.16 -10.79
CA GLY A 209 14.31 30.53 -10.36
C GLY A 209 13.05 31.37 -10.18
N PRO A 210 13.21 32.60 -9.68
CA PRO A 210 12.09 33.53 -9.42
C PRO A 210 11.38 34.01 -10.70
N GLY A 211 11.95 33.77 -11.90
CA GLY A 211 11.31 34.08 -13.18
C GLY A 211 10.02 33.32 -13.44
N LEU A 212 9.77 32.21 -12.74
CA LEU A 212 8.52 31.46 -12.79
C LEU A 212 7.39 32.12 -11.98
N LEU A 213 7.70 33.14 -11.18
CA LEU A 213 6.78 33.74 -10.21
C LEU A 213 6.35 35.14 -10.67
N GLU A 214 5.12 35.50 -10.34
CA GLU A 214 4.60 36.84 -10.51
C GLU A 214 3.94 37.33 -9.22
N PRO A 215 4.00 38.64 -8.92
CA PRO A 215 3.32 39.23 -7.75
C PRO A 215 1.80 39.14 -7.90
N ASP A 216 1.11 38.67 -6.85
CA ASP A 216 -0.36 38.72 -6.78
C ASP A 216 -0.77 38.72 -5.30
N ASP A 217 -1.27 39.88 -4.81
CA ASP A 217 -1.66 40.09 -3.41
C ASP A 217 -2.88 39.24 -2.97
N ARG A 218 -3.56 38.59 -3.92
CA ARG A 218 -4.66 37.66 -3.64
C ARG A 218 -4.18 36.26 -3.26
N PHE A 219 -2.92 35.94 -3.53
CA PHE A 219 -2.32 34.64 -3.23
C PHE A 219 -1.51 34.69 -1.93
N PRO A 220 -1.33 33.54 -1.25
CA PRO A 220 -0.47 33.47 -0.08
C PRO A 220 0.92 34.06 -0.36
N PHE A 221 1.46 34.77 0.61
CA PHE A 221 2.78 35.41 0.52
C PHE A 221 2.92 36.45 -0.62
N GLY A 222 1.79 36.90 -1.24
CA GLY A 222 1.79 37.89 -2.30
C GLY A 222 2.39 37.44 -3.63
N VAL A 223 2.45 36.13 -3.88
CA VAL A 223 3.11 35.57 -5.07
C VAL A 223 2.40 34.30 -5.56
N ARG A 224 2.36 34.14 -6.88
CA ARG A 224 1.85 32.94 -7.55
C ARG A 224 2.73 32.54 -8.74
N TYR A 225 2.47 31.39 -9.33
CA TYR A 225 3.03 31.02 -10.62
C TYR A 225 2.56 31.96 -11.72
N ASN A 226 3.48 32.30 -12.61
CA ASN A 226 3.14 32.82 -13.92
C ASN A 226 2.89 31.63 -14.86
N ASN A 227 1.61 31.25 -15.01
CA ASN A 227 1.22 30.08 -15.77
C ASN A 227 1.66 30.13 -17.24
N GLU A 228 1.81 31.32 -17.84
CA GLU A 228 2.28 31.49 -19.20
C GLU A 228 3.78 31.12 -19.31
N VAL A 229 4.62 31.67 -18.44
CA VAL A 229 6.06 31.37 -18.38
C VAL A 229 6.32 29.90 -18.09
N VAL A 230 5.53 29.31 -17.18
CA VAL A 230 5.64 27.88 -16.88
C VAL A 230 5.30 27.03 -18.13
N ALA A 231 4.21 27.37 -18.82
CA ALA A 231 3.80 26.68 -20.04
C ALA A 231 4.83 26.82 -21.18
N GLU A 232 5.38 28.02 -21.39
CA GLU A 232 6.48 28.24 -22.34
C GLU A 232 7.73 27.41 -22.00
N SER A 233 8.05 27.29 -20.72
CA SER A 233 9.16 26.46 -20.25
C SER A 233 8.92 24.98 -20.57
N VAL A 234 7.69 24.48 -20.39
CA VAL A 234 7.34 23.11 -20.80
C VAL A 234 7.52 22.93 -22.30
N GLN A 235 7.03 23.84 -23.11
CA GLN A 235 7.19 23.79 -24.58
C GLN A 235 8.67 23.75 -24.99
N ARG A 236 9.51 24.49 -24.29
CA ARG A 236 10.97 24.53 -24.54
C ARG A 236 11.64 23.19 -24.26
N PHE A 237 11.25 22.50 -23.20
CA PHE A 237 11.91 21.29 -22.73
C PHE A 237 11.24 19.99 -23.20
N LEU A 238 9.95 20.01 -23.55
CA LEU A 238 9.23 18.84 -24.03
C LEU A 238 9.63 18.53 -25.49
N LYS A 239 10.49 17.54 -25.63
CA LYS A 239 11.04 17.09 -26.93
C LYS A 239 10.83 15.58 -27.05
N PRO A 240 10.94 15.02 -28.26
CA PRO A 240 11.04 13.56 -28.40
C PRO A 240 12.15 13.01 -27.50
N HIS A 241 11.90 11.89 -26.86
CA HIS A 241 12.81 11.22 -25.95
C HIS A 241 13.19 12.10 -24.74
N SER A 242 12.16 12.66 -24.09
CA SER A 242 12.33 13.51 -22.91
C SER A 242 11.32 13.19 -21.79
N VAL A 243 11.68 13.56 -20.57
CA VAL A 243 10.78 13.65 -19.44
C VAL A 243 10.81 15.06 -18.84
N VAL A 244 9.65 15.66 -18.62
CA VAL A 244 9.49 16.98 -18.00
C VAL A 244 8.64 16.83 -16.74
N LEU A 245 9.20 17.19 -15.61
CA LEU A 245 8.47 17.26 -14.34
C LEU A 245 8.06 18.71 -14.09
N VAL A 246 6.76 18.94 -13.92
CA VAL A 246 6.19 20.24 -13.58
C VAL A 246 5.46 20.12 -12.26
N GLU A 247 5.80 20.95 -11.28
CA GLU A 247 5.13 20.99 -10.00
C GLU A 247 4.06 22.08 -9.96
N ALA A 248 2.91 21.78 -9.39
CA ALA A 248 1.85 22.76 -9.06
C ALA A 248 2.21 23.51 -7.78
N SER A 249 3.22 24.37 -7.85
CA SER A 249 3.87 25.00 -6.68
C SER A 249 2.98 25.96 -5.89
N ASP A 250 1.86 26.45 -6.45
CA ASP A 250 0.87 27.22 -5.70
C ASP A 250 0.18 26.40 -4.61
N LEU A 251 0.02 25.09 -4.82
CA LEU A 251 -0.50 24.21 -3.77
C LEU A 251 0.48 24.02 -2.63
N VAL A 252 1.78 24.00 -2.90
CA VAL A 252 2.82 23.96 -1.86
C VAL A 252 2.74 25.22 -1.00
N ARG A 253 2.68 26.42 -1.63
CA ARG A 253 2.49 27.68 -0.92
C ARG A 253 1.19 27.73 -0.13
N ALA A 254 0.11 27.17 -0.67
CA ALA A 254 -1.17 27.07 0.04
C ALA A 254 -1.06 26.23 1.32
N VAL A 255 -0.30 25.13 1.30
CA VAL A 255 -0.03 24.29 2.48
C VAL A 255 0.82 25.06 3.51
N ASP A 256 1.88 25.73 3.06
CA ASP A 256 2.75 26.53 3.93
C ASP A 256 2.00 27.70 4.59
N ALA A 257 0.93 28.20 3.97
CA ALA A 257 0.09 29.24 4.52
C ALA A 257 -0.94 28.75 5.57
N VAL A 258 -1.22 27.43 5.66
CA VAL A 258 -2.22 26.88 6.59
C VAL A 258 -2.01 27.33 8.04
N PRO A 259 -0.80 27.26 8.63
CA PRO A 259 -0.60 27.69 10.01
C PRO A 259 -0.80 29.21 10.24
N LEU A 260 -0.80 29.99 9.17
CA LEU A 260 -0.89 31.45 9.21
C LEU A 260 -2.30 31.97 8.90
N ALA A 261 -3.24 31.08 8.52
CA ALA A 261 -4.57 31.44 8.05
C ALA A 261 -5.68 30.94 8.99
N THR A 262 -6.78 31.71 9.08
CA THR A 262 -8.00 31.21 9.76
C THR A 262 -8.60 30.06 9.00
N ALA A 263 -9.38 29.18 9.68
CA ALA A 263 -9.98 28.00 9.06
C ALA A 263 -10.79 28.31 7.78
N THR A 264 -11.51 29.44 7.75
CA THR A 264 -12.24 29.87 6.55
C THR A 264 -11.29 30.26 5.42
N GLN A 265 -10.18 30.94 5.73
CA GLN A 265 -9.20 31.34 4.73
C GLN A 265 -8.38 30.16 4.22
N GLN A 266 -8.09 29.15 5.05
CA GLN A 266 -7.42 27.93 4.62
C GLN A 266 -8.19 27.26 3.46
N VAL A 267 -9.51 27.15 3.57
CA VAL A 267 -10.37 26.59 2.51
C VAL A 267 -10.32 27.46 1.24
N ALA A 268 -10.39 28.79 1.40
CA ALA A 268 -10.37 29.71 0.26
C ALA A 268 -9.02 29.71 -0.47
N ILE A 269 -7.91 29.77 0.27
CA ILE A 269 -6.54 29.70 -0.25
C ILE A 269 -6.33 28.41 -1.05
N ARG A 270 -6.73 27.27 -0.48
CA ARG A 270 -6.59 25.98 -1.14
C ARG A 270 -7.43 25.90 -2.41
N ALA A 271 -8.69 26.33 -2.37
CA ALA A 271 -9.55 26.34 -3.55
C ALA A 271 -8.99 27.23 -4.68
N GLN A 272 -8.42 28.38 -4.32
CA GLN A 272 -7.79 29.28 -5.28
C GLN A 272 -6.53 28.68 -5.90
N ALA A 273 -5.67 28.05 -5.10
CA ALA A 273 -4.47 27.36 -5.59
C ALA A 273 -4.82 26.19 -6.52
N ILE A 274 -5.85 25.40 -6.19
CA ILE A 274 -6.34 24.31 -7.04
C ILE A 274 -6.87 24.85 -8.37
N ALA A 275 -7.68 25.91 -8.36
CA ALA A 275 -8.21 26.51 -9.59
C ALA A 275 -7.09 27.04 -10.49
N HIS A 276 -6.08 27.71 -9.92
CA HIS A 276 -4.93 28.19 -10.67
C HIS A 276 -4.04 27.05 -11.22
N THR A 277 -3.91 25.96 -10.46
CA THR A 277 -3.25 24.72 -10.92
C THR A 277 -4.01 24.07 -12.07
N ASP A 278 -5.34 24.05 -12.03
CA ASP A 278 -6.17 23.51 -13.11
C ASP A 278 -6.03 24.35 -14.40
N GLU A 279 -5.95 25.67 -14.30
CA GLU A 279 -5.67 26.56 -15.43
C GLU A 279 -4.29 26.27 -16.03
N LEU A 280 -3.25 26.12 -15.21
CA LEU A 280 -1.92 25.73 -15.66
C LEU A 280 -1.98 24.41 -16.44
N LEU A 281 -2.65 23.39 -15.87
CA LEU A 281 -2.81 22.11 -16.52
C LEU A 281 -3.48 22.24 -17.89
N GLY A 282 -4.52 23.05 -18.02
CA GLY A 282 -5.18 23.30 -19.30
C GLY A 282 -4.19 23.81 -20.36
N ARG A 283 -3.38 24.83 -20.02
CA ARG A 283 -2.34 25.39 -20.89
C ARG A 283 -1.27 24.35 -21.27
N LEU A 284 -0.90 23.47 -20.36
CA LEU A 284 0.05 22.39 -20.63
C LEU A 284 -0.54 21.34 -21.57
N LEU A 285 -1.79 20.95 -21.38
CA LEU A 285 -2.46 19.94 -22.19
C LEU A 285 -2.65 20.39 -23.65
N ASP A 286 -2.82 21.69 -23.90
CA ASP A 286 -2.90 22.27 -25.23
C ASP A 286 -1.58 22.11 -26.03
N GLN A 287 -0.46 21.95 -25.34
CA GLN A 287 0.87 21.78 -25.94
C GLN A 287 1.28 20.31 -26.10
N VAL A 288 0.57 19.39 -25.45
CA VAL A 288 0.92 17.97 -25.40
C VAL A 288 0.19 17.21 -26.52
N ASN A 289 0.96 16.51 -27.36
CA ASN A 289 0.38 15.58 -28.33
C ASN A 289 -0.01 14.26 -27.63
N PRO A 290 -1.30 13.95 -27.44
CA PRO A 290 -1.74 12.79 -26.66
C PRO A 290 -1.43 11.45 -27.35
N SER A 291 -1.12 11.42 -28.64
CA SER A 291 -0.73 10.21 -29.37
C SER A 291 0.77 9.88 -29.25
N LYS A 292 1.58 10.77 -28.65
CA LYS A 292 3.03 10.62 -28.53
C LYS A 292 3.54 10.78 -27.10
N THR A 293 2.85 11.59 -26.31
CA THR A 293 3.28 11.97 -24.96
C THR A 293 2.38 11.35 -23.92
N ALA A 294 2.97 10.65 -22.96
CA ALA A 294 2.26 10.24 -21.76
C ALA A 294 2.24 11.38 -20.73
N VAL A 295 1.11 11.52 -20.02
CA VAL A 295 0.95 12.48 -18.92
C VAL A 295 0.65 11.70 -17.66
N ILE A 296 1.49 11.88 -16.65
CA ILE A 296 1.33 11.30 -15.31
C ILE A 296 0.96 12.45 -14.36
N ALA A 297 -0.30 12.51 -13.93
CA ALA A 297 -0.71 13.37 -12.83
C ALA A 297 -0.47 12.63 -11.51
N VAL A 298 0.29 13.20 -10.58
CA VAL A 298 0.68 12.53 -9.34
C VAL A 298 0.75 13.49 -8.17
N ALA A 299 0.20 13.08 -7.02
CA ALA A 299 0.35 13.80 -5.75
C ALA A 299 1.34 13.03 -4.85
N PRO A 300 2.62 13.42 -4.79
CA PRO A 300 3.70 12.62 -4.18
C PRO A 300 3.67 12.60 -2.64
N ASN A 301 2.88 13.44 -2.01
CA ASN A 301 2.66 13.50 -0.56
C ASN A 301 1.22 13.91 -0.24
N ALA A 302 0.77 13.59 0.97
CA ALA A 302 -0.55 13.95 1.49
C ALA A 302 -0.50 15.22 2.34
N VAL A 303 -1.67 15.79 2.65
CA VAL A 303 -1.81 16.97 3.54
C VAL A 303 -1.61 16.57 5.01
N ASP A 304 -2.07 15.38 5.38
CA ASP A 304 -2.25 14.89 6.74
C ASP A 304 -1.19 13.85 7.12
N ASP A 305 0.06 14.26 7.19
CA ASP A 305 1.19 13.44 7.66
C ASP A 305 1.20 12.01 7.05
N GLY A 306 0.82 11.89 5.75
CA GLY A 306 0.82 10.61 5.04
C GLY A 306 -0.25 9.61 5.48
N SER A 307 -1.27 10.03 6.23
CA SER A 307 -2.36 9.14 6.64
C SER A 307 -3.41 8.94 5.56
N SER A 308 -3.51 9.83 4.56
CA SER A 308 -4.40 9.73 3.41
C SER A 308 -3.74 9.15 2.17
N LEU A 309 -4.58 8.53 1.33
CA LEU A 309 -4.22 8.22 -0.05
C LEU A 309 -4.36 9.46 -0.91
N THR A 310 -3.52 9.56 -1.94
CA THR A 310 -3.51 10.70 -2.85
C THR A 310 -3.87 10.30 -4.27
N VAL A 311 -3.80 11.23 -5.20
CA VAL A 311 -4.21 11.05 -6.59
C VAL A 311 -3.05 10.58 -7.45
N VAL A 312 -3.31 9.58 -8.29
CA VAL A 312 -2.49 9.29 -9.46
C VAL A 312 -3.34 8.94 -10.66
N GLY A 313 -2.97 9.49 -11.82
CA GLY A 313 -3.59 9.17 -13.09
C GLY A 313 -2.55 9.16 -14.21
N VAL A 314 -2.63 8.18 -15.09
CA VAL A 314 -1.74 8.05 -16.25
C VAL A 314 -2.56 8.04 -17.52
N ARG A 315 -2.36 9.04 -18.37
CA ARG A 315 -2.83 9.06 -19.75
C ARG A 315 -1.65 8.73 -20.65
N ALA A 316 -1.67 7.57 -21.30
CA ALA A 316 -0.63 7.14 -22.20
C ALA A 316 -1.20 6.89 -23.62
N PRO A 317 -0.38 6.98 -24.70
CA PRO A 317 -0.82 6.68 -26.05
C PRO A 317 -1.45 5.29 -26.14
N ALA A 318 -2.59 5.18 -26.83
CA ALA A 318 -3.32 3.93 -27.06
C ALA A 318 -3.84 3.19 -25.81
N VAL A 319 -3.74 3.76 -24.61
CA VAL A 319 -4.29 3.17 -23.37
C VAL A 319 -5.67 3.74 -23.10
N GLN A 320 -6.64 2.85 -22.95
CA GLN A 320 -8.00 3.24 -22.58
C GLN A 320 -8.10 3.57 -21.10
N ALA A 321 -9.00 4.48 -20.74
CA ALA A 321 -9.30 4.80 -19.36
C ALA A 321 -9.74 3.57 -18.54
N GLY A 322 -9.42 3.54 -17.27
CA GLY A 322 -9.73 2.43 -16.37
C GLY A 322 -9.10 2.61 -15.00
N LEU A 323 -8.98 1.50 -14.27
CA LEU A 323 -8.25 1.46 -13.01
C LEU A 323 -6.79 1.09 -13.25
N LEU A 324 -5.91 1.69 -12.46
CA LEU A 324 -4.48 1.39 -12.43
C LEU A 324 -4.20 0.31 -11.37
N SER A 325 -3.22 -0.51 -11.61
CA SER A 325 -2.66 -1.49 -10.68
C SER A 325 -1.16 -1.60 -10.90
N SER A 326 -0.45 -2.23 -9.98
CA SER A 326 0.97 -2.54 -10.12
C SER A 326 1.28 -3.92 -9.54
N GLY A 327 2.44 -4.47 -9.85
CA GLY A 327 2.87 -5.75 -9.25
C GLY A 327 3.12 -5.65 -7.74
N THR A 328 3.37 -4.44 -7.19
CA THR A 328 3.53 -4.21 -5.74
C THR A 328 2.21 -4.33 -5.00
N THR A 329 1.11 -3.87 -5.59
CA THR A 329 -0.22 -3.88 -4.96
C THR A 329 -1.06 -5.06 -5.39
N ARG A 330 -1.01 -5.46 -6.67
CA ARG A 330 -1.87 -6.47 -7.31
C ARG A 330 -3.36 -6.21 -7.11
N ARG A 331 -3.71 -4.97 -6.84
CA ARG A 331 -5.07 -4.54 -6.52
C ARG A 331 -5.48 -3.39 -7.42
N ALA A 332 -6.58 -3.57 -8.16
CA ALA A 332 -7.12 -2.51 -9.01
C ALA A 332 -7.48 -1.27 -8.20
N GLY A 333 -7.09 -0.10 -8.69
CA GLY A 333 -7.32 1.17 -8.02
C GLY A 333 -6.30 1.54 -6.96
N PHE A 334 -5.19 0.79 -6.81
CA PHE A 334 -4.12 1.11 -5.85
C PHE A 334 -2.74 0.93 -6.45
N VAL A 335 -1.87 1.91 -6.26
CA VAL A 335 -0.44 1.85 -6.56
C VAL A 335 0.36 2.57 -5.48
N GLN A 336 1.68 2.42 -5.49
CA GLN A 336 2.59 3.06 -4.53
C GLN A 336 3.49 4.07 -5.24
N THR A 337 4.00 5.06 -4.51
CA THR A 337 4.95 6.06 -5.04
C THR A 337 6.19 5.40 -5.69
N VAL A 338 6.65 4.28 -5.15
CA VAL A 338 7.77 3.50 -5.69
C VAL A 338 7.52 2.97 -7.12
N ASP A 339 6.26 2.81 -7.53
CA ASP A 339 5.90 2.31 -8.85
C ASP A 339 6.01 3.37 -9.97
N ILE A 340 6.12 4.66 -9.61
CA ILE A 340 6.17 5.75 -10.58
C ILE A 340 7.45 5.68 -11.43
N ALA A 341 8.62 5.49 -10.80
CA ALA A 341 9.88 5.41 -11.53
C ALA A 341 9.91 4.27 -12.56
N PRO A 342 9.54 3.02 -12.21
CA PRO A 342 9.43 1.93 -13.19
C PRO A 342 8.43 2.24 -14.32
N ALA A 343 7.31 2.92 -14.03
CA ALA A 343 6.34 3.30 -15.04
C ALA A 343 6.92 4.33 -16.03
N VAL A 344 7.62 5.36 -15.54
CA VAL A 344 8.29 6.37 -16.38
C VAL A 344 9.37 5.71 -17.25
N ALA A 345 10.22 4.86 -16.67
CA ALA A 345 11.25 4.14 -17.39
C ALA A 345 10.65 3.26 -18.51
N SER A 346 9.61 2.49 -18.19
CA SER A 346 8.93 1.61 -19.15
C SER A 346 8.27 2.38 -20.29
N LEU A 347 7.59 3.49 -20.00
CA LEU A 347 6.96 4.34 -21.03
C LEU A 347 7.98 4.87 -22.05
N LEU A 348 9.21 5.13 -21.62
CA LEU A 348 10.30 5.64 -22.46
C LEU A 348 11.19 4.54 -23.04
N GLY A 349 10.88 3.26 -22.79
CA GLY A 349 11.68 2.12 -23.25
C GLY A 349 13.04 2.00 -22.56
N VAL A 350 13.20 2.59 -21.38
CA VAL A 350 14.40 2.53 -20.54
C VAL A 350 14.34 1.31 -19.64
N ALA A 351 15.47 0.60 -19.49
CA ALA A 351 15.55 -0.52 -18.56
C ALA A 351 15.33 -0.05 -17.12
N VAL A 352 14.47 -0.76 -16.39
CA VAL A 352 14.21 -0.48 -14.97
C VAL A 352 15.41 -0.95 -14.15
N PRO A 353 16.04 -0.09 -13.34
CA PRO A 353 17.12 -0.49 -12.45
C PRO A 353 16.71 -1.59 -11.47
N SER A 354 17.59 -2.54 -11.21
CA SER A 354 17.33 -3.65 -10.26
C SER A 354 17.22 -3.19 -8.80
N SER A 355 17.74 -2.01 -8.47
CA SER A 355 17.61 -1.37 -7.17
C SER A 355 16.18 -0.89 -6.86
N MET A 356 15.30 -0.84 -7.85
CA MET A 356 13.91 -0.41 -7.66
C MET A 356 13.04 -1.57 -7.14
N GLU A 357 12.38 -1.38 -5.98
CA GLU A 357 11.37 -2.29 -5.45
C GLU A 357 10.02 -2.14 -6.17
N GLY A 358 9.74 -0.95 -6.68
CA GLY A 358 8.57 -0.64 -7.47
C GLY A 358 8.47 -1.51 -8.72
N THR A 359 7.26 -1.69 -9.22
CA THR A 359 6.98 -2.55 -10.38
C THR A 359 6.23 -1.79 -11.46
N LEU A 360 6.15 -2.39 -12.64
CA LEU A 360 5.41 -1.82 -13.75
C LEU A 360 3.93 -1.64 -13.39
N MET A 361 3.39 -0.54 -13.85
CA MET A 361 1.96 -0.26 -13.76
C MET A 361 1.22 -0.83 -14.98
N GLU A 362 0.01 -1.26 -14.75
CA GLU A 362 -0.88 -1.79 -15.79
C GLU A 362 -2.31 -1.30 -15.62
N ARG A 363 -3.07 -1.27 -16.70
CA ARG A 363 -4.50 -1.06 -16.65
C ARG A 363 -5.18 -2.35 -16.18
N LYS A 364 -5.99 -2.26 -15.13
CA LYS A 364 -6.74 -3.39 -14.52
C LYS A 364 -8.24 -3.16 -14.63
N GLY A 365 -8.81 -3.55 -15.74
CA GLY A 365 -10.25 -3.38 -15.98
C GLY A 365 -10.71 -1.93 -16.23
N SER A 366 -11.99 -1.74 -16.51
CA SER A 366 -12.57 -0.41 -16.79
C SER A 366 -12.92 0.39 -15.54
N GLY A 367 -13.28 -0.29 -14.44
CA GLY A 367 -13.79 0.35 -13.23
C GLY A 367 -15.12 1.10 -13.41
N GLY A 368 -15.85 0.84 -14.50
CA GLY A 368 -17.09 1.53 -14.82
C GLY A 368 -16.89 2.96 -15.39
N THR A 369 -17.86 3.83 -15.14
CA THR A 369 -17.79 5.24 -15.51
C THR A 369 -16.75 5.99 -14.67
N PHE A 370 -16.30 7.17 -15.13
CA PHE A 370 -15.34 7.94 -14.35
C PHE A 370 -15.89 8.39 -12.98
N ALA A 371 -17.16 8.74 -12.91
CA ALA A 371 -17.80 9.08 -11.65
C ALA A 371 -17.80 7.90 -10.66
N GLN A 372 -18.03 6.67 -11.15
CA GLN A 372 -17.94 5.47 -10.33
C GLN A 372 -16.51 5.19 -9.86
N ARG A 373 -15.50 5.44 -10.71
CA ARG A 373 -14.09 5.32 -10.30
C ARG A 373 -13.72 6.30 -9.20
N ILE A 374 -14.09 7.60 -9.36
CA ILE A 374 -13.84 8.61 -8.31
C ILE A 374 -14.52 8.23 -7.00
N GLU A 375 -15.80 7.86 -7.04
CA GLU A 375 -16.56 7.44 -5.85
C GLU A 375 -15.90 6.25 -5.14
N MET A 376 -15.42 5.27 -5.90
CA MET A 376 -14.70 4.12 -5.37
C MET A 376 -13.39 4.52 -4.68
N LEU A 377 -12.60 5.41 -5.31
CA LEU A 377 -11.32 5.88 -4.76
C LEU A 377 -11.54 6.74 -3.51
N ILE A 378 -12.50 7.65 -3.52
CA ILE A 378 -12.87 8.43 -2.32
C ILE A 378 -13.28 7.49 -1.18
N SER A 379 -14.19 6.53 -1.46
CA SER A 379 -14.67 5.59 -0.44
C SER A 379 -13.53 4.70 0.11
N ALA A 380 -12.57 4.32 -0.74
CA ALA A 380 -11.41 3.54 -0.31
C ALA A 380 -10.50 4.32 0.65
N ASN A 381 -10.26 5.60 0.37
CA ASN A 381 -9.53 6.50 1.26
C ASN A 381 -10.28 6.73 2.59
N GLU A 382 -11.59 7.02 2.53
CA GLU A 382 -12.43 7.18 3.73
C GLU A 382 -12.42 5.92 4.60
N ALA A 383 -12.53 4.73 3.99
CA ALA A 383 -12.45 3.45 4.70
C ALA A 383 -11.07 3.23 5.36
N ALA A 384 -9.98 3.65 4.69
CA ALA A 384 -8.64 3.55 5.25
C ALA A 384 -8.47 4.48 6.48
N LEU A 385 -8.92 5.72 6.38
CA LEU A 385 -8.90 6.69 7.49
C LEU A 385 -9.78 6.23 8.65
N PHE A 386 -10.99 5.74 8.36
CA PHE A 386 -11.88 5.18 9.37
C PHE A 386 -11.22 4.00 10.10
N ARG A 387 -10.65 3.05 9.34
CA ARG A 387 -9.90 1.92 9.94
C ARG A 387 -8.79 2.41 10.85
N ASP A 388 -8.02 3.40 10.44
CA ASP A 388 -6.90 3.92 11.23
C ASP A 388 -7.39 4.57 12.54
N SER A 389 -8.57 5.19 12.54
CA SER A 389 -9.18 5.75 13.76
C SER A 389 -9.65 4.69 14.76
N ILE A 390 -10.04 3.50 14.30
CA ILE A 390 -10.61 2.45 15.16
C ILE A 390 -9.61 1.37 15.57
N VAL A 391 -8.48 1.19 14.88
CA VAL A 391 -7.55 0.07 15.14
C VAL A 391 -6.96 0.10 16.55
N GLY A 392 -6.60 1.27 17.05
CA GLY A 392 -6.10 1.44 18.42
C GLY A 392 -7.14 1.06 19.47
N PRO A 393 -8.31 1.71 19.49
CA PRO A 393 -9.40 1.37 20.40
C PRO A 393 -9.84 -0.10 20.33
N ALA A 394 -9.94 -0.66 19.11
CA ALA A 394 -10.36 -2.04 18.91
C ALA A 394 -9.34 -3.06 19.45
N SER A 395 -8.07 -2.83 19.21
CA SER A 395 -6.99 -3.67 19.75
C SER A 395 -6.92 -3.58 21.28
N THR A 396 -7.07 -2.38 21.81
CA THR A 396 -7.09 -2.13 23.25
C THR A 396 -8.25 -2.85 23.94
N LEU A 397 -9.47 -2.73 23.37
CA LEU A 397 -10.65 -3.46 23.88
C LEU A 397 -10.41 -4.97 23.89
N PHE A 398 -9.83 -5.51 22.81
CA PHE A 398 -9.54 -6.94 22.71
C PHE A 398 -8.57 -7.42 23.80
N VAL A 399 -7.50 -6.68 24.05
CA VAL A 399 -6.53 -7.00 25.12
C VAL A 399 -7.17 -6.91 26.50
N PHE A 400 -7.90 -5.84 26.79
CA PHE A 400 -8.57 -5.69 28.08
C PHE A 400 -9.64 -6.76 28.32
N ALA A 401 -10.41 -7.13 27.29
CA ALA A 401 -11.37 -8.21 27.39
C ALA A 401 -10.71 -9.56 27.74
N GLN A 402 -9.56 -9.86 27.16
CA GLN A 402 -8.77 -11.06 27.49
C GLN A 402 -8.28 -11.04 28.93
N LEU A 403 -7.69 -9.92 29.38
CA LEU A 403 -7.21 -9.78 30.77
C LEU A 403 -8.35 -9.93 31.76
N LEU A 404 -9.50 -9.31 31.49
CA LEU A 404 -10.70 -9.46 32.35
C LEU A 404 -11.19 -10.90 32.39
N LEU A 405 -11.20 -11.60 31.23
CA LEU A 405 -11.56 -13.02 31.18
C LEU A 405 -10.62 -13.90 32.01
N TRP A 406 -9.33 -13.63 32.01
CA TRP A 406 -8.37 -14.36 32.84
C TRP A 406 -8.68 -14.18 34.35
N VAL A 407 -8.93 -12.94 34.76
CA VAL A 407 -9.33 -12.67 36.15
C VAL A 407 -10.63 -13.39 36.51
N LEU A 408 -11.65 -13.31 35.65
CA LEU A 408 -12.93 -13.99 35.84
C LEU A 408 -12.79 -15.53 35.87
N ALA A 409 -11.91 -16.09 35.02
CA ALA A 409 -11.62 -17.53 35.02
C ALA A 409 -10.99 -17.98 36.37
N ILE A 410 -10.01 -17.22 36.88
CA ILE A 410 -9.40 -17.50 38.21
C ILE A 410 -10.45 -17.44 39.32
N ILE A 411 -11.30 -16.41 39.33
CA ILE A 411 -12.40 -16.28 40.32
C ILE A 411 -13.38 -17.45 40.18
N THR A 412 -13.67 -17.89 38.98
CA THR A 412 -14.60 -19.01 38.70
C THR A 412 -14.08 -20.32 39.26
N ILE A 413 -12.79 -20.58 39.11
CA ILE A 413 -12.13 -21.78 39.66
C ILE A 413 -12.25 -21.80 41.19
N SER A 414 -12.09 -20.65 41.86
CA SER A 414 -12.15 -20.56 43.33
C SER A 414 -13.58 -20.65 43.89
N ARG A 415 -14.61 -20.26 43.11
CA ARG A 415 -16.00 -20.14 43.63
C ARG A 415 -16.93 -21.31 43.26
N SER A 416 -16.52 -22.30 42.47
CA SER A 416 -17.29 -23.50 42.10
C SER A 416 -18.72 -23.23 41.56
N SER A 417 -19.02 -22.03 41.09
CA SER A 417 -20.35 -21.63 40.60
C SER A 417 -20.57 -22.05 39.14
N THR A 418 -21.55 -22.90 38.91
CA THR A 418 -21.89 -23.37 37.54
C THR A 418 -22.43 -22.27 36.64
N ARG A 419 -23.11 -21.24 37.19
CA ARG A 419 -23.61 -20.08 36.41
C ARG A 419 -22.46 -19.19 35.97
N LEU A 420 -21.54 -18.90 36.89
CA LEU A 420 -20.37 -18.08 36.60
C LEU A 420 -19.49 -18.76 35.55
N ARG A 421 -19.26 -20.07 35.69
CA ARG A 421 -18.52 -20.87 34.71
C ARG A 421 -19.12 -20.78 33.32
N ARG A 422 -20.45 -20.95 33.16
CA ARG A 422 -21.11 -20.82 31.87
C ARG A 422 -20.97 -19.40 31.29
N GLY A 423 -21.10 -18.38 32.15
CA GLY A 423 -20.88 -16.99 31.74
C GLY A 423 -19.48 -16.75 31.17
N VAL A 424 -18.45 -17.25 31.87
CA VAL A 424 -17.05 -17.15 31.44
C VAL A 424 -16.80 -17.95 30.13
N GLU A 425 -17.38 -19.16 30.03
CA GLU A 425 -17.28 -19.96 28.79
C GLU A 425 -17.84 -19.19 27.56
N ILE A 426 -19.05 -18.63 27.69
CA ILE A 426 -19.68 -17.86 26.58
C ILE A 426 -18.90 -16.57 26.31
N ALA A 427 -18.45 -15.86 27.33
CA ALA A 427 -17.66 -14.64 27.19
C ALA A 427 -16.30 -14.93 26.51
N SER A 428 -15.66 -16.06 26.83
CA SER A 428 -14.43 -16.50 26.17
C SER A 428 -14.66 -16.78 24.68
N LEU A 429 -15.77 -17.44 24.33
CA LEU A 429 -16.16 -17.62 22.94
C LEU A 429 -16.45 -16.26 22.27
N GLY A 430 -17.01 -15.29 23.01
CA GLY A 430 -17.27 -13.93 22.51
C GLY A 430 -15.99 -13.18 22.16
N VAL A 431 -14.95 -13.28 23.00
CA VAL A 431 -13.64 -12.69 22.70
C VAL A 431 -12.98 -13.35 21.50
N LEU A 432 -13.13 -14.68 21.32
CA LEU A 432 -12.66 -15.36 20.13
C LEU A 432 -13.49 -15.00 18.90
N ALA A 433 -14.81 -14.87 19.03
CA ALA A 433 -15.71 -14.46 17.94
C ALA A 433 -15.51 -13.01 17.49
N TYR A 434 -14.96 -12.16 18.37
CA TYR A 434 -14.56 -10.78 18.03
C TYR A 434 -13.64 -10.75 16.81
N LEU A 435 -12.72 -11.68 16.70
CA LEU A 435 -11.75 -11.74 15.60
C LEU A 435 -12.43 -11.91 14.23
N PRO A 436 -13.21 -12.96 13.96
CA PRO A 436 -13.87 -13.10 12.66
C PRO A 436 -14.93 -12.01 12.41
N VAL A 437 -15.58 -11.49 13.46
CA VAL A 437 -16.57 -10.43 13.30
C VAL A 437 -15.93 -9.10 12.88
N THR A 438 -14.72 -8.78 13.33
CA THR A 438 -13.98 -7.59 12.86
C THR A 438 -13.56 -7.70 11.40
N TYR A 439 -13.27 -8.89 10.87
CA TYR A 439 -13.07 -9.09 9.44
C TYR A 439 -14.37 -8.95 8.66
N LEU A 440 -15.48 -9.52 9.16
CA LEU A 440 -16.81 -9.37 8.53
C LEU A 440 -17.30 -7.91 8.52
N ALA A 441 -16.83 -7.08 9.44
CA ALA A 441 -17.11 -5.65 9.43
C ALA A 441 -16.63 -4.97 8.12
N GLY A 442 -15.58 -5.48 7.49
CA GLY A 442 -15.09 -4.97 6.20
C GLY A 442 -16.05 -5.12 5.01
N ILE A 443 -17.18 -5.83 5.18
CA ILE A 443 -18.25 -5.93 4.16
C ILE A 443 -19.13 -4.67 4.15
N PHE A 444 -19.16 -3.92 5.24
CA PHE A 444 -20.11 -2.82 5.45
C PHE A 444 -19.39 -1.46 5.44
N PRO A 445 -20.00 -0.42 4.88
CA PRO A 445 -19.42 0.92 4.77
C PRO A 445 -19.53 1.70 6.10
N PHE A 446 -18.83 1.24 7.14
CA PHE A 446 -18.86 1.89 8.46
C PHE A 446 -18.25 3.29 8.46
N GLU A 447 -17.39 3.61 7.52
CA GLU A 447 -16.91 4.98 7.27
C GLU A 447 -18.07 5.96 7.02
N ARG A 448 -19.18 5.47 6.42
CA ARG A 448 -20.41 6.26 6.17
C ARG A 448 -21.42 6.14 7.33
N TRP A 449 -21.48 5.00 8.00
CA TRP A 449 -22.44 4.76 9.09
C TRP A 449 -21.95 5.23 10.45
N GLY A 450 -20.66 5.49 10.57
CA GLY A 450 -20.02 6.04 11.75
C GLY A 450 -19.60 5.01 12.79
N MET A 451 -18.79 5.47 13.72
CA MET A 451 -18.12 4.65 14.75
C MET A 451 -19.10 3.91 15.67
N ALA A 452 -20.26 4.51 15.99
CA ALA A 452 -21.26 3.86 16.84
C ALA A 452 -21.85 2.61 16.18
N ALA A 453 -22.13 2.67 14.87
CA ALA A 453 -22.62 1.52 14.12
C ALA A 453 -21.59 0.40 14.07
N PHE A 454 -20.31 0.72 13.88
CA PHE A 454 -19.21 -0.24 13.91
C PHE A 454 -19.15 -0.96 15.26
N TRP A 455 -19.15 -0.23 16.38
CA TRP A 455 -19.07 -0.83 17.71
C TRP A 455 -20.30 -1.68 18.05
N LEU A 456 -21.49 -1.22 17.67
CA LEU A 456 -22.71 -1.99 17.82
C LEU A 456 -22.63 -3.32 17.05
N PHE A 457 -22.19 -3.27 15.79
CA PHE A 457 -22.00 -4.47 14.96
C PHE A 457 -21.01 -5.44 15.58
N VAL A 458 -19.84 -4.95 15.99
CA VAL A 458 -18.76 -5.81 16.50
C VAL A 458 -19.14 -6.44 17.84
N VAL A 459 -19.68 -5.67 18.79
CA VAL A 459 -20.06 -6.17 20.11
C VAL A 459 -21.27 -7.12 20.02
N CYS A 460 -22.35 -6.68 19.37
CA CYS A 460 -23.55 -7.52 19.23
C CYS A 460 -23.28 -8.74 18.32
N GLY A 461 -22.55 -8.57 17.25
CA GLY A 461 -22.18 -9.66 16.35
C GLY A 461 -21.34 -10.73 17.05
N SER A 462 -20.35 -10.32 17.85
CA SER A 462 -19.53 -11.25 18.65
C SER A 462 -20.36 -11.99 19.70
N ALA A 463 -21.26 -11.30 20.40
CA ALA A 463 -22.15 -11.90 21.37
C ALA A 463 -23.14 -12.88 20.73
N LEU A 464 -23.74 -12.50 19.60
CA LEU A 464 -24.67 -13.35 18.84
C LEU A 464 -23.95 -14.58 18.27
N MET A 465 -22.78 -14.41 17.69
CA MET A 465 -22.00 -15.51 17.15
C MET A 465 -21.59 -16.49 18.24
N ALA A 466 -21.06 -16.01 19.37
CA ALA A 466 -20.67 -16.84 20.50
C ALA A 466 -21.87 -17.59 21.11
N SER A 467 -22.98 -16.89 21.33
CA SER A 467 -24.21 -17.48 21.90
C SER A 467 -24.80 -18.51 20.95
N GLY A 468 -24.86 -18.21 19.65
CA GLY A 468 -25.34 -19.12 18.64
C GLY A 468 -24.49 -20.39 18.55
N ILE A 469 -23.16 -20.24 18.47
CA ILE A 469 -22.23 -21.37 18.47
C ILE A 469 -22.42 -22.19 19.75
N TYR A 470 -22.46 -21.54 20.93
CA TYR A 470 -22.63 -22.24 22.19
C TYR A 470 -23.94 -23.05 22.23
N VAL A 471 -25.07 -22.45 21.87
CA VAL A 471 -26.38 -23.11 21.89
C VAL A 471 -26.42 -24.30 20.92
N LEU A 472 -25.85 -24.14 19.73
CA LEU A 472 -25.88 -25.16 18.69
C LEU A 472 -24.93 -26.33 18.96
N THR A 473 -23.81 -26.08 19.63
CA THR A 473 -22.70 -27.05 19.74
C THR A 473 -22.45 -27.56 21.17
N ARG A 474 -23.06 -26.98 22.22
CA ARG A 474 -22.84 -27.29 23.67
C ARG A 474 -23.08 -28.76 24.05
N ARG A 475 -23.47 -29.59 23.11
CA ARG A 475 -23.72 -31.02 23.37
C ARG A 475 -22.48 -31.77 23.86
N TYR A 476 -21.30 -31.35 23.39
CA TYR A 476 -20.01 -31.89 23.80
C TYR A 476 -19.10 -30.75 24.25
N LEU A 477 -18.30 -30.97 25.26
CA LEU A 477 -17.49 -29.96 25.96
C LEU A 477 -16.57 -29.16 25.00
N VAL A 478 -15.97 -29.83 24.02
CA VAL A 478 -15.00 -29.23 23.10
C VAL A 478 -15.62 -28.63 21.85
N ASP A 479 -16.87 -28.95 21.53
CA ASP A 479 -17.51 -28.56 20.26
C ASP A 479 -17.70 -27.03 20.12
N PRO A 480 -18.06 -26.25 21.18
CA PRO A 480 -18.16 -24.80 21.06
C PRO A 480 -16.83 -24.14 20.68
N LEU A 481 -15.74 -24.53 21.32
CA LEU A 481 -14.41 -24.01 21.00
C LEU A 481 -13.99 -24.42 19.59
N LEU A 482 -14.17 -25.71 19.24
CA LEU A 482 -13.83 -26.20 17.90
C LEU A 482 -14.64 -25.49 16.80
N ALA A 483 -15.92 -25.20 17.03
CA ALA A 483 -16.75 -24.47 16.08
C ALA A 483 -16.31 -23.00 15.93
N THR A 484 -15.91 -22.35 17.02
CA THR A 484 -15.39 -20.97 16.96
C THR A 484 -14.06 -20.91 16.22
N LEU A 485 -13.10 -21.80 16.53
CA LEU A 485 -11.85 -21.90 15.79
C LEU A 485 -12.08 -22.25 14.32
N GLY A 486 -13.01 -23.17 14.06
CA GLY A 486 -13.42 -23.55 12.71
C GLY A 486 -14.01 -22.39 11.90
N SER A 487 -14.73 -21.47 12.55
CA SER A 487 -15.25 -20.27 11.88
C SER A 487 -14.14 -19.29 11.49
N ILE A 488 -13.11 -19.13 12.32
CA ILE A 488 -11.91 -18.33 11.99
C ILE A 488 -11.19 -18.95 10.79
N LEU A 489 -10.93 -20.25 10.86
CA LEU A 489 -10.24 -20.99 9.80
C LEU A 489 -11.00 -20.94 8.48
N LEU A 490 -12.32 -21.13 8.52
CA LEU A 490 -13.16 -21.09 7.32
C LEU A 490 -13.16 -19.68 6.71
N LEU A 491 -13.39 -18.64 7.55
CA LEU A 491 -13.43 -17.25 7.10
C LEU A 491 -12.13 -16.87 6.39
N LEU A 492 -10.98 -17.08 7.06
CA LEU A 492 -9.68 -16.71 6.51
C LEU A 492 -9.29 -17.60 5.30
N SER A 493 -9.70 -18.89 5.28
CA SER A 493 -9.48 -19.74 4.09
C SER A 493 -10.25 -19.23 2.88
N VAL A 494 -11.53 -18.89 3.05
CA VAL A 494 -12.35 -18.35 1.96
C VAL A 494 -11.80 -17.00 1.52
N ASP A 495 -11.53 -16.11 2.47
CA ASP A 495 -11.01 -14.77 2.18
C ASP A 495 -9.74 -14.81 1.34
N ILE A 496 -8.76 -15.62 1.73
CA ILE A 496 -7.48 -15.74 1.01
C ILE A 496 -7.65 -16.32 -0.41
N VAL A 497 -8.52 -17.32 -0.57
CA VAL A 497 -8.78 -17.95 -1.88
C VAL A 497 -9.42 -16.96 -2.86
N ILE A 498 -10.25 -16.03 -2.37
CA ILE A 498 -10.89 -15.01 -3.22
C ILE A 498 -10.08 -13.70 -3.32
N GLY A 499 -8.83 -13.66 -2.84
CA GLY A 499 -7.90 -12.54 -2.98
C GLY A 499 -7.83 -11.58 -1.78
N GLY A 500 -8.32 -11.98 -0.60
CA GLY A 500 -8.17 -11.27 0.66
C GLY A 500 -8.96 -9.96 0.81
N PRO A 501 -10.22 -9.87 0.33
CA PRO A 501 -10.98 -8.62 0.45
C PRO A 501 -11.27 -8.23 1.91
N LEU A 502 -11.46 -9.21 2.82
CA LEU A 502 -11.77 -8.94 4.23
C LEU A 502 -10.52 -8.59 5.05
N GLN A 503 -9.33 -8.86 4.55
CA GLN A 503 -8.09 -8.41 5.18
C GLN A 503 -7.73 -6.97 4.82
N PHE A 504 -8.37 -6.40 3.80
CA PHE A 504 -8.10 -5.04 3.35
C PHE A 504 -8.98 -4.04 4.10
N ASN A 505 -8.39 -3.00 4.69
CA ASN A 505 -9.06 -1.96 5.48
C ASN A 505 -9.90 -2.48 6.66
N THR A 506 -9.46 -3.56 7.33
CA THR A 506 -10.09 -4.06 8.56
C THR A 506 -9.14 -3.98 9.75
N VAL A 507 -9.68 -4.09 10.97
CA VAL A 507 -8.93 -3.85 12.23
C VAL A 507 -7.66 -4.69 12.32
N PHE A 508 -7.75 -5.99 12.10
CA PHE A 508 -6.61 -6.92 12.14
C PHE A 508 -6.07 -7.27 10.75
N GLY A 509 -6.54 -6.58 9.74
CA GLY A 509 -6.02 -6.67 8.38
C GLY A 509 -4.93 -5.64 8.09
N TYR A 510 -4.69 -5.39 6.84
CA TYR A 510 -3.73 -4.39 6.36
C TYR A 510 -4.44 -3.22 5.68
N THR A 511 -3.74 -2.07 5.62
CA THR A 511 -4.25 -0.83 5.05
C THR A 511 -3.32 -0.29 3.97
N PRO A 512 -3.86 0.34 2.93
CA PRO A 512 -3.05 0.96 1.88
C PRO A 512 -2.26 2.18 2.38
N THR A 513 -2.68 2.85 3.45
CA THR A 513 -1.97 4.01 4.02
C THR A 513 -0.63 3.62 4.66
N VAL A 514 -0.54 2.45 5.28
CA VAL A 514 0.72 1.89 5.80
C VAL A 514 1.55 1.26 4.69
N ALA A 515 0.90 0.82 3.60
CA ALA A 515 1.54 0.23 2.41
C ALA A 515 2.50 -0.94 2.71
N GLY A 516 2.33 -1.61 3.84
CA GLY A 516 3.16 -2.77 4.18
C GLY A 516 2.77 -4.02 3.40
N ARG A 517 1.49 -4.14 3.03
CA ARG A 517 0.92 -5.26 2.27
C ARG A 517 -0.39 -4.84 1.61
N PHE A 518 -0.66 -5.32 0.41
CA PHE A 518 -1.90 -5.10 -0.33
C PHE A 518 -2.63 -6.40 -0.71
N ASN A 519 -1.95 -7.53 -0.62
CA ASN A 519 -2.48 -8.85 -0.99
C ASN A 519 -1.85 -9.95 -0.10
N GLY A 520 -2.41 -11.14 -0.16
CA GLY A 520 -1.91 -12.30 0.59
C GLY A 520 -2.32 -12.30 2.07
N MET A 521 -1.62 -13.09 2.90
CA MET A 521 -1.92 -13.26 4.33
C MET A 521 -1.20 -12.19 5.16
N GLY A 522 -1.95 -11.37 5.90
CA GLY A 522 -1.39 -10.39 6.84
C GLY A 522 -0.89 -11.05 8.14
N ASN A 523 0.12 -10.46 8.81
CA ASN A 523 0.70 -11.04 10.03
C ASN A 523 -0.32 -11.32 11.15
N PRO A 524 -1.30 -10.42 11.47
CA PRO A 524 -2.31 -10.73 12.47
C PRO A 524 -3.25 -11.87 12.02
N ALA A 525 -3.63 -11.90 10.74
CA ALA A 525 -4.43 -12.97 10.17
C ALA A 525 -3.69 -14.32 10.23
N PHE A 526 -2.40 -14.33 9.87
CA PHE A 526 -1.53 -15.51 10.00
C PHE A 526 -1.50 -16.03 11.45
N ALA A 527 -1.27 -15.16 12.43
CA ALA A 527 -1.20 -15.57 13.83
C ALA A 527 -2.51 -16.24 14.30
N MET A 528 -3.67 -15.66 13.93
CA MET A 528 -4.99 -16.24 14.24
C MET A 528 -5.21 -17.56 13.50
N PHE A 529 -4.82 -17.64 12.24
CA PHE A 529 -4.99 -18.81 11.38
C PHE A 529 -4.15 -19.98 11.88
N ALA A 530 -2.88 -19.74 12.19
CA ALA A 530 -1.93 -20.73 12.70
C ALA A 530 -2.35 -21.25 14.08
N ALA A 531 -2.64 -20.35 15.03
CA ALA A 531 -3.07 -20.75 16.39
C ALA A 531 -4.39 -21.53 16.34
N SER A 532 -5.37 -21.06 15.55
CA SER A 532 -6.64 -21.76 15.37
C SER A 532 -6.46 -23.15 14.75
N ALA A 533 -5.55 -23.30 13.79
CA ALA A 533 -5.28 -24.57 13.12
C ALA A 533 -4.65 -25.59 14.07
N ILE A 534 -3.65 -25.19 14.85
CA ILE A 534 -2.95 -26.07 15.80
C ILE A 534 -3.94 -26.56 16.87
N MET A 535 -4.72 -25.65 17.46
CA MET A 535 -5.73 -26.00 18.46
C MET A 535 -6.85 -26.85 17.88
N ALA A 536 -7.38 -26.49 16.71
CA ALA A 536 -8.45 -27.26 16.06
C ALA A 536 -7.98 -28.65 15.66
N ALA A 537 -6.75 -28.83 15.17
CA ALA A 537 -6.19 -30.13 14.84
C ALA A 537 -6.13 -31.06 16.08
N ALA A 538 -5.70 -30.54 17.23
CA ALA A 538 -5.69 -31.28 18.49
C ALA A 538 -7.12 -31.62 18.95
N LEU A 539 -8.05 -30.66 18.90
CA LEU A 539 -9.45 -30.89 19.27
C LEU A 539 -10.17 -31.88 18.33
N ILE A 540 -9.90 -31.83 17.02
CA ILE A 540 -10.43 -32.80 16.04
C ILE A 540 -9.90 -34.19 16.35
N SER A 541 -8.59 -34.31 16.59
CA SER A 541 -7.98 -35.60 16.94
C SER A 541 -8.60 -36.19 18.20
N TYR A 542 -8.79 -35.36 19.24
CA TYR A 542 -9.47 -35.77 20.48
C TYR A 542 -10.96 -36.13 20.24
N ARG A 543 -11.68 -35.29 19.53
CA ARG A 543 -13.13 -35.40 19.35
C ARG A 543 -13.56 -36.57 18.48
N VAL A 544 -12.86 -36.82 17.38
CA VAL A 544 -13.11 -37.91 16.45
C VAL A 544 -12.49 -39.21 16.96
N GLY A 545 -11.32 -39.13 17.55
CA GLY A 545 -10.55 -40.25 18.09
C GLY A 545 -9.93 -41.14 17.05
N GLY A 546 -8.98 -41.98 17.49
CA GLY A 546 -8.30 -42.97 16.66
C GLY A 546 -7.56 -42.36 15.46
N ARG A 547 -7.10 -43.22 14.55
CA ARG A 547 -6.32 -42.80 13.37
C ARG A 547 -7.05 -41.78 12.48
N ARG A 548 -8.39 -41.86 12.38
CA ARG A 548 -9.18 -40.91 11.58
C ARG A 548 -9.08 -39.48 12.12
N GLY A 549 -9.22 -39.30 13.43
CA GLY A 549 -9.10 -37.98 14.05
C GLY A 549 -7.69 -37.40 13.89
N THR A 550 -6.66 -38.22 14.08
CA THR A 550 -5.26 -37.81 13.85
C THR A 550 -5.01 -37.33 12.41
N TRP A 551 -5.43 -38.12 11.41
CA TRP A 551 -5.21 -37.73 10.02
C TRP A 551 -6.05 -36.51 9.59
N LEU A 552 -7.26 -36.32 10.10
CA LEU A 552 -8.04 -35.10 9.87
C LEU A 552 -7.34 -33.87 10.45
N GLY A 553 -6.76 -33.98 11.66
CA GLY A 553 -5.97 -32.89 12.23
C GLY A 553 -4.73 -32.57 11.41
N ILE A 554 -4.00 -33.59 10.95
CA ILE A 554 -2.81 -33.42 10.09
C ILE A 554 -3.21 -32.79 8.73
N ALA A 555 -4.31 -33.24 8.12
CA ALA A 555 -4.80 -32.68 6.87
C ALA A 555 -5.17 -31.20 7.01
N LEU A 556 -5.79 -30.79 8.13
CA LEU A 556 -6.08 -29.39 8.43
C LEU A 556 -4.79 -28.55 8.53
N LEU A 557 -3.76 -29.07 9.21
CA LEU A 557 -2.47 -28.38 9.31
C LEU A 557 -1.82 -28.21 7.93
N GLY A 558 -1.85 -29.28 7.10
CA GLY A 558 -1.36 -29.22 5.72
C GLY A 558 -2.12 -28.21 4.84
N TRP A 559 -3.45 -28.11 5.01
CA TRP A 559 -4.27 -27.13 4.33
C TRP A 559 -3.86 -25.69 4.66
N VAL A 560 -3.64 -25.39 5.96
CA VAL A 560 -3.23 -24.07 6.42
C VAL A 560 -1.84 -23.70 5.91
N VAL A 561 -0.87 -24.63 5.96
CA VAL A 561 0.47 -24.41 5.37
C VAL A 561 0.38 -24.12 3.87
N LEU A 562 -0.48 -24.84 3.14
CA LEU A 562 -0.65 -24.63 1.70
C LEU A 562 -1.24 -23.25 1.40
N LEU A 563 -2.31 -22.85 2.10
CA LEU A 563 -2.96 -21.57 1.86
C LEU A 563 -2.05 -20.39 2.19
N ASP A 564 -1.31 -20.48 3.28
CA ASP A 564 -0.43 -19.40 3.74
C ASP A 564 0.79 -19.23 2.84
N GLY A 565 1.47 -20.36 2.51
CA GLY A 565 2.73 -20.32 1.77
C GLY A 565 2.60 -20.23 0.25
N ALA A 566 1.45 -20.58 -0.34
CA ALA A 566 1.32 -20.60 -1.80
C ALA A 566 1.39 -19.18 -2.41
N PRO A 567 2.23 -18.94 -3.44
CA PRO A 567 2.49 -17.61 -3.99
C PRO A 567 1.29 -16.94 -4.67
N PHE A 568 0.28 -17.73 -5.03
CA PHE A 568 -0.98 -17.23 -5.62
C PHE A 568 -2.11 -17.01 -4.60
N TRP A 569 -1.90 -17.37 -3.32
CA TRP A 569 -2.85 -17.16 -2.22
C TRP A 569 -2.25 -16.30 -1.11
N GLY A 570 -1.71 -16.94 -0.05
CA GLY A 570 -1.16 -16.24 1.11
C GLY A 570 0.13 -15.48 0.83
N ALA A 571 0.99 -16.08 0.01
CA ALA A 571 2.29 -15.51 -0.38
C ALA A 571 3.14 -15.05 0.84
N ASP A 572 2.97 -15.73 1.99
CA ASP A 572 3.64 -15.40 3.24
C ASP A 572 4.81 -16.34 3.51
N VAL A 573 5.98 -15.91 3.08
CA VAL A 573 7.24 -16.66 3.27
C VAL A 573 7.58 -16.81 4.75
N GLY A 574 7.42 -15.73 5.53
CA GLY A 574 7.68 -15.73 6.97
C GLY A 574 6.72 -16.64 7.72
N GLY A 575 5.43 -16.56 7.36
CA GLY A 575 4.39 -17.44 7.88
C GLY A 575 4.69 -18.92 7.56
N ALA A 576 5.03 -19.24 6.32
CA ALA A 576 5.37 -20.60 5.92
C ALA A 576 6.59 -21.15 6.68
N LEU A 577 7.65 -20.34 6.85
CA LEU A 577 8.84 -20.69 7.64
C LEU A 577 8.50 -21.00 9.10
N ALA A 578 7.52 -20.33 9.69
CA ALA A 578 7.07 -20.55 11.07
C ALA A 578 6.05 -21.70 11.17
N MET A 579 5.10 -21.77 10.23
CA MET A 579 3.99 -22.72 10.29
C MET A 579 4.40 -24.14 9.95
N ILE A 580 5.31 -24.36 8.98
CA ILE A 580 5.74 -25.71 8.58
C ILE A 580 6.36 -26.49 9.76
N PRO A 581 7.35 -25.96 10.51
CA PRO A 581 7.88 -26.68 11.66
C PRO A 581 6.85 -26.82 12.79
N SER A 582 5.99 -25.82 13.02
CA SER A 582 4.95 -25.88 14.03
C SER A 582 3.89 -26.94 13.72
N ALA A 583 3.44 -27.02 12.46
CA ALA A 583 2.52 -28.04 11.97
C ALA A 583 3.16 -29.43 12.00
N GLY A 584 4.43 -29.53 11.61
CA GLY A 584 5.18 -30.78 11.60
C GLY A 584 5.38 -31.36 13.01
N VAL A 585 5.76 -30.53 13.98
CA VAL A 585 5.89 -30.94 15.39
C VAL A 585 4.52 -31.32 15.94
N THR A 586 3.48 -30.56 15.66
CA THR A 586 2.11 -30.87 16.09
C THR A 586 1.64 -32.20 15.50
N ALA A 587 1.84 -32.44 14.22
CA ALA A 587 1.52 -33.70 13.57
C ALA A 587 2.28 -34.88 14.21
N TRP A 588 3.56 -34.69 14.54
CA TRP A 588 4.40 -35.68 15.23
C TRP A 588 3.83 -36.05 16.60
N MET A 589 3.38 -35.02 17.36
CA MET A 589 2.73 -35.22 18.66
C MET A 589 1.37 -35.92 18.54
N LEU A 590 0.57 -35.58 17.53
CA LEU A 590 -0.71 -36.25 17.26
C LEU A 590 -0.56 -37.71 16.88
N LEU A 591 0.57 -38.09 16.27
CA LEU A 591 0.93 -39.49 15.98
C LEU A 591 1.46 -40.24 17.22
N GLY A 592 1.58 -39.61 18.38
CA GLY A 592 2.10 -40.19 19.60
C GLY A 592 3.63 -40.36 19.62
N LEU A 593 4.33 -39.68 18.70
CA LEU A 593 5.78 -39.76 18.59
C LEU A 593 6.47 -38.77 19.52
N LYS A 594 7.62 -39.17 20.09
CA LYS A 594 8.39 -38.28 20.97
C LYS A 594 9.10 -37.18 20.19
N VAL A 595 8.86 -35.91 20.55
CA VAL A 595 9.58 -34.78 19.99
C VAL A 595 10.99 -34.73 20.62
N ARG A 596 12.01 -34.68 19.77
CA ARG A 596 13.42 -34.55 20.12
C ARG A 596 14.01 -33.37 19.35
N ALA A 597 15.17 -32.86 19.75
CA ALA A 597 15.86 -31.77 19.04
C ALA A 597 16.07 -32.14 17.53
N ARG A 598 16.35 -33.40 17.22
CA ARG A 598 16.46 -33.88 15.84
C ARG A 598 15.14 -33.74 15.06
N THR A 599 14.00 -33.93 15.69
CA THR A 599 12.68 -33.76 15.07
C THR A 599 12.44 -32.28 14.72
N ALA A 600 12.79 -31.37 15.64
CA ALA A 600 12.69 -29.94 15.39
C ALA A 600 13.64 -29.53 14.24
N ALA A 601 14.88 -30.00 14.23
CA ALA A 601 15.84 -29.74 13.16
C ALA A 601 15.35 -30.26 11.80
N LEU A 602 14.78 -31.49 11.77
CA LEU A 602 14.20 -32.06 10.56
C LEU A 602 13.10 -31.18 9.97
N TRP A 603 12.14 -30.78 10.80
CA TRP A 603 11.03 -29.91 10.33
C TRP A 603 11.50 -28.51 9.96
N GLY A 604 12.52 -27.96 10.63
CA GLY A 604 13.17 -26.72 10.21
C GLY A 604 13.82 -26.84 8.83
N SER A 605 14.55 -27.95 8.57
CA SER A 605 15.15 -28.19 7.25
C SER A 605 14.07 -28.39 6.16
N ILE A 606 12.99 -29.12 6.46
CA ILE A 606 11.86 -29.29 5.54
C ILE A 606 11.23 -27.92 5.24
N SER A 607 11.10 -27.05 6.23
CA SER A 607 10.57 -25.70 6.04
C SER A 607 11.37 -24.90 5.00
N VAL A 608 12.69 -24.88 5.14
CA VAL A 608 13.57 -24.21 4.17
C VAL A 608 13.41 -24.80 2.78
N LEU A 609 13.41 -26.13 2.65
CA LEU A 609 13.25 -26.81 1.36
C LEU A 609 11.89 -26.50 0.70
N VAL A 610 10.81 -26.49 1.48
CA VAL A 610 9.47 -26.17 0.96
C VAL A 610 9.40 -24.70 0.52
N VAL A 611 9.96 -23.79 1.29
CA VAL A 611 10.00 -22.36 0.91
C VAL A 611 10.82 -22.15 -0.37
N LEU A 612 11.96 -22.82 -0.51
CA LEU A 612 12.73 -22.78 -1.75
C LEU A 612 11.95 -23.37 -2.94
N ALA A 613 11.22 -24.46 -2.73
CA ALA A 613 10.36 -25.05 -3.76
C ALA A 613 9.20 -24.12 -4.17
N LEU A 614 8.58 -23.45 -3.20
CA LEU A 614 7.54 -22.42 -3.47
C LEU A 614 8.12 -21.22 -4.23
N GLY A 615 9.33 -20.78 -3.88
CA GLY A 615 10.04 -19.75 -4.62
C GLY A 615 10.39 -20.17 -6.05
N ALA A 616 10.83 -21.41 -6.25
CA ALA A 616 11.07 -21.98 -7.57
C ALA A 616 9.77 -22.06 -8.41
N LEU A 617 8.65 -22.40 -7.77
CA LEU A 617 7.34 -22.36 -8.41
C LEU A 617 6.95 -20.92 -8.80
N ASP A 618 7.24 -19.94 -7.96
CA ASP A 618 6.96 -18.53 -8.24
C ASP A 618 7.80 -17.98 -9.42
N LEU A 619 8.99 -18.54 -9.67
CA LEU A 619 9.79 -18.20 -10.85
C LEU A 619 9.12 -18.55 -12.19
N THR A 620 8.17 -19.50 -12.20
CA THR A 620 7.40 -19.86 -13.40
C THR A 620 6.35 -18.81 -13.77
N ARG A 621 6.09 -17.84 -12.89
CA ARG A 621 5.13 -16.75 -13.11
C ARG A 621 5.76 -15.61 -13.88
N PRO A 622 4.94 -14.80 -14.60
CA PRO A 622 5.42 -13.58 -15.22
C PRO A 622 6.18 -12.69 -14.21
N PRO A 623 7.26 -12.01 -14.60
CA PRO A 623 8.07 -11.19 -13.68
C PRO A 623 7.26 -10.18 -12.86
N ALA A 624 6.23 -9.56 -13.45
CA ALA A 624 5.34 -8.60 -12.78
C ALA A 624 4.48 -9.23 -11.68
N GLU A 625 4.22 -10.53 -11.74
CA GLU A 625 3.40 -11.26 -10.77
C GLU A 625 4.19 -12.00 -9.70
N ARG A 626 5.52 -12.00 -9.77
CA ARG A 626 6.38 -12.69 -8.80
C ARG A 626 6.28 -12.05 -7.43
N THR A 627 6.31 -12.87 -6.40
CA THR A 627 6.45 -12.41 -5.02
C THR A 627 7.87 -11.88 -4.75
N HIS A 628 8.10 -11.26 -3.60
CA HIS A 628 9.46 -10.86 -3.20
C HIS A 628 10.45 -12.03 -3.21
N LEU A 629 10.02 -13.23 -2.79
CA LEU A 629 10.87 -14.42 -2.82
C LEU A 629 11.22 -14.84 -4.26
N GLY A 630 10.26 -14.83 -5.17
CA GLY A 630 10.51 -15.17 -6.59
C GLY A 630 11.43 -14.14 -7.25
N ARG A 631 11.29 -12.86 -6.93
CA ARG A 631 12.20 -11.80 -7.40
C ARG A 631 13.60 -12.00 -6.85
N LEU A 632 13.75 -12.20 -5.53
CA LEU A 632 15.04 -12.46 -4.90
C LEU A 632 15.75 -13.68 -5.53
N LEU A 633 15.03 -14.79 -5.76
CA LEU A 633 15.62 -15.97 -6.41
C LEU A 633 16.01 -15.71 -7.86
N ALA A 634 15.24 -14.91 -8.60
CA ALA A 634 15.60 -14.50 -9.96
C ALA A 634 16.87 -13.65 -9.97
N ASP A 635 16.98 -12.70 -9.02
CA ASP A 635 18.15 -11.81 -8.87
C ASP A 635 19.39 -12.58 -8.45
N ILE A 636 19.27 -13.53 -7.53
CA ILE A 636 20.38 -14.44 -7.17
C ILE A 636 20.82 -15.27 -8.39
N GLY A 637 19.86 -15.72 -9.21
CA GLY A 637 20.15 -16.47 -10.43
C GLY A 637 20.87 -15.66 -11.51
N ALA A 638 20.59 -14.35 -11.59
CA ALA A 638 21.19 -13.43 -12.55
C ALA A 638 22.53 -12.84 -12.07
N ASN A 639 22.63 -12.45 -10.80
CA ASN A 639 23.70 -11.64 -10.24
C ASN A 639 24.52 -12.37 -9.15
N GLY A 640 24.21 -13.66 -8.88
CA GLY A 640 24.87 -14.42 -7.81
C GLY A 640 24.46 -13.95 -6.41
N PHE A 641 25.21 -14.39 -5.39
CA PHE A 641 24.94 -14.08 -3.98
C PHE A 641 25.16 -12.58 -3.61
N GLU A 642 25.75 -11.78 -4.50
CA GLU A 642 25.87 -10.33 -4.26
C GLU A 642 24.48 -9.66 -4.16
N ALA A 643 23.47 -10.19 -4.87
CA ALA A 643 22.08 -9.74 -4.75
C ALA A 643 21.52 -9.94 -3.33
N PHE A 644 22.01 -10.91 -2.56
CA PHE A 644 21.56 -11.16 -1.18
C PHE A 644 22.03 -10.05 -0.22
N ASN A 645 23.22 -9.49 -0.43
CA ASN A 645 23.76 -8.40 0.40
C ASN A 645 23.05 -7.06 0.18
N THR A 646 22.27 -6.94 -0.90
CA THR A 646 21.50 -5.72 -1.23
C THR A 646 20.08 -5.77 -0.65
N VAL A 647 19.58 -6.96 -0.26
CA VAL A 647 18.19 -7.18 0.17
C VAL A 647 18.10 -7.54 1.67
N VAL A 648 19.20 -7.91 2.30
CA VAL A 648 19.32 -8.25 3.72
C VAL A 648 20.18 -7.22 4.43
#